data_e971d063364d8c5cb67dbc519a2be4b7
#
_entry.id   e971d063364d8c5cb67dbc519a2be4b7
#
_cell.length_a   1.000
_cell.length_b   1.000
_cell.length_c   1.000
_cell.angle_alpha   90.00
_cell.angle_beta   90.00
_cell.angle_gamma   90.00
#
_symmetry.space_group_name_H-M   'P 1'
#
loop_
_entity.id
_entity.type
_entity.pdbx_description
1 polymer ?
#
loop_
_entity_poly.entity_id
_entity_poly.type
_entity_poly.pdbx_seq_one_letter_code
_entity_poly.pdbx_strand_id
1 'polypeptide(L)'
;LCWFDARLLAVDSGDRVVFPIQPKAQILRDNITMTAIGLDSLQTRSTLTAGGKTVDYFSIKKVSEKLGDVSRLPFSMKVLLENLLRFEDGGFTVSVQDVQALIDWQKDAKSDREIQYRPARVLLQDFTGVPCVVDLAAMRDAMTALKADPSKINPLVPVHLVIDHSVMVDEFGHPKAAEQNVEIEYQRNAERYDFLKWGSKSLNNFKAVPPGTGICHQVNLEHIAQAVWTSIGVDGVTIAYPDTCVGTDSHTTMINGLGVLGWGVGGIEAEAAMLGQPVSMLIPEVVGFKLTGALAEGVTATDLVLTATQMLRAKGVVGRFVEYYGPGLASLSLADRATLANMAPEYGATCGFFGIDEKTIEYLRLTGRDEDQIALVEAYAKEQGLWAYADMADPIFTDTLELDMASVVPSLAGPKRPQDKVILTQVDNVFNDDLINVYKHDSAKRVAVEGKTHDIGDGDVVIAAITSCTNTSNPSVLVAAGLVARKANAFGLRPKPWVKTSLAPGSQVVTDYLDRAGLTADLDAVGFNLVGYGCTTCIGNSGPLAEPISAAINGHDIVAASVISGNRNFEGRVSPDVRANFLASPPLVVAYALKGTVTEDFTTTPIGQATDGSDVFLRDIWPTNQEVHDVMTANIDRSMFTARYAKVYEGDAHWQKIQVEGSDTYQWRAGSTYVANPPYFEGMSMTPAPVMDIIEAKPLAILGDSITTDHISPAGSIKADSPAGRFLLEHQVSKADFNSYGARRGHHEVMMRGTFANIRIKNEMVPGIEGGMSKYKGEVMPIYDAAMKHKADGTPLVVIAGKEYGTGSSRDWAAKGTNLLGVRAVIVESFERIHRSNLVGMGVLPLQFMDGESRTTLGLTADDSFTITSVGMLQPRQTVTVMVTRKDGSTFNFDTLCRIDTANEVEYFMNGGILHYVLRKLAA
;
A
#
# COMPACT_ATOMS: atom_id res chain seq x y z
N LEU A 1 -10.08 -9.81 25.64
CA LEU A 1 -11.16 -10.34 26.50
C LEU A 1 -12.32 -9.36 26.57
N CYS A 2 -12.87 -8.99 25.43
CA CYS A 2 -14.12 -8.26 25.45
C CYS A 2 -15.26 -9.20 25.56
N TRP A 3 -15.85 -9.19 26.66
CA TRP A 3 -16.98 -9.94 27.02
C TRP A 3 -18.11 -9.09 27.40
N PHE A 4 -19.14 -9.31 26.73
CA PHE A 4 -20.48 -8.95 27.09
C PHE A 4 -20.83 -9.49 28.48
N ASP A 5 -20.88 -8.62 29.45
CA ASP A 5 -21.68 -8.83 30.64
C ASP A 5 -23.07 -8.28 30.33
N ALA A 6 -23.89 -9.11 29.65
CA ALA A 6 -25.26 -8.78 29.38
C ALA A 6 -26.08 -8.95 30.65
N ARG A 7 -26.06 -7.96 31.56
CA ARG A 7 -27.13 -7.78 32.51
C ARG A 7 -28.25 -6.95 31.84
N LEU A 8 -29.07 -7.61 31.07
CA LEU A 8 -30.34 -7.10 30.68
C LEU A 8 -31.31 -7.33 31.84
N LEU A 9 -31.83 -6.22 32.37
CA LEU A 9 -32.97 -6.20 33.27
C LEU A 9 -34.14 -6.97 32.63
N ALA A 10 -34.66 -7.96 33.37
CA ALA A 10 -35.84 -8.70 32.99
C ALA A 10 -37.05 -7.75 32.94
N VAL A 11 -37.63 -7.58 31.77
CA VAL A 11 -39.02 -7.19 31.60
C VAL A 11 -39.76 -8.41 31.14
N ASP A 12 -40.64 -8.85 31.99
CA ASP A 12 -41.49 -10.03 31.87
C ASP A 12 -42.52 -9.85 30.74
N SER A 13 -42.43 -10.59 29.67
CA SER A 13 -43.55 -10.98 28.83
C SER A 13 -43.17 -12.11 27.85
N GLY A 14 -43.53 -13.32 28.15
CA GLY A 14 -43.90 -14.44 27.27
C GLY A 14 -42.92 -14.88 26.18
N ASP A 15 -42.39 -16.09 26.35
CA ASP A 15 -41.72 -16.91 25.32
C ASP A 15 -40.38 -16.41 24.72
N ARG A 16 -39.32 -16.54 25.51
CA ARG A 16 -37.95 -16.67 24.98
C ARG A 16 -37.23 -17.82 25.67
N VAL A 17 -36.71 -18.71 24.83
CA VAL A 17 -35.84 -19.80 25.26
C VAL A 17 -34.57 -19.24 25.84
N VAL A 18 -34.38 -19.37 27.14
CA VAL A 18 -33.14 -19.00 27.85
C VAL A 18 -32.15 -20.14 27.76
N PHE A 19 -31.05 -19.98 27.06
CA PHE A 19 -29.94 -20.92 27.12
C PHE A 19 -29.08 -20.66 28.37
N PRO A 20 -28.62 -21.69 29.07
CA PRO A 20 -27.83 -21.55 30.30
C PRO A 20 -26.41 -21.11 29.94
N ILE A 21 -25.97 -19.98 30.51
CA ILE A 21 -24.58 -19.49 30.46
C ILE A 21 -23.74 -20.43 31.33
N GLN A 22 -22.78 -21.11 30.74
CA GLN A 22 -21.81 -21.92 31.49
C GLN A 22 -20.77 -21.03 32.23
N PRO A 23 -20.24 -21.47 33.36
CA PRO A 23 -19.41 -20.67 34.25
C PRO A 23 -18.01 -20.45 33.71
N LYS A 24 -17.44 -19.29 34.04
CA LYS A 24 -16.09 -18.81 33.78
C LYS A 24 -15.03 -19.91 33.89
N ALA A 25 -14.44 -20.29 32.77
CA ALA A 25 -13.20 -21.03 32.76
C ALA A 25 -12.03 -20.09 33.03
N GLN A 26 -11.23 -20.44 33.98
CA GLN A 26 -10.01 -19.82 34.41
C GLN A 26 -8.94 -20.02 33.32
N ILE A 27 -8.84 -19.07 32.36
CA ILE A 27 -7.87 -19.13 31.28
C ILE A 27 -7.04 -17.85 31.32
N LEU A 28 -5.97 -17.89 32.04
CA LEU A 28 -4.84 -16.97 31.92
C LEU A 28 -3.57 -17.71 32.36
N ARG A 29 -3.00 -18.48 31.45
CA ARG A 29 -1.55 -18.79 31.41
C ARG A 29 -1.24 -19.11 29.96
N ASP A 30 -0.43 -18.28 29.38
CA ASP A 30 0.02 -18.21 27.98
C ASP A 30 -0.84 -17.24 27.12
N ASN A 31 -0.14 -16.31 26.47
CA ASN A 31 -0.68 -15.24 25.61
C ASN A 31 -1.35 -15.77 24.33
N ILE A 32 -2.28 -16.71 24.42
CA ILE A 32 -3.02 -17.28 23.29
C ILE A 32 -4.30 -16.46 23.11
N THR A 33 -4.34 -15.64 22.07
CA THR A 33 -5.55 -14.96 21.65
C THR A 33 -6.48 -15.97 20.96
N MET A 34 -7.67 -16.17 21.51
CA MET A 34 -8.68 -17.04 20.90
C MET A 34 -9.45 -16.31 19.81
N THR A 35 -9.66 -16.98 18.69
CA THR A 35 -10.44 -16.44 17.59
C THR A 35 -11.94 -16.55 17.87
N ALA A 36 -12.67 -15.46 17.67
CA ALA A 36 -14.12 -15.47 17.68
C ALA A 36 -14.65 -16.39 16.56
N ILE A 37 -15.69 -17.11 16.85
CA ILE A 37 -16.46 -17.95 15.91
C ILE A 37 -17.93 -17.60 16.01
N GLY A 38 -18.65 -17.70 14.89
CA GLY A 38 -20.09 -17.45 14.81
C GLY A 38 -20.94 -18.56 15.41
N LEU A 39 -22.25 -18.45 15.20
CA LEU A 39 -23.27 -19.39 15.72
C LEU A 39 -23.36 -20.70 14.92
N ASP A 40 -22.82 -20.69 13.68
CA ASP A 40 -22.96 -21.79 12.71
C ASP A 40 -24.44 -22.23 12.53
N SER A 41 -25.35 -21.27 12.37
CA SER A 41 -26.77 -21.52 12.20
C SER A 41 -27.06 -22.46 11.00
N LEU A 42 -26.17 -22.47 10.02
CA LEU A 42 -26.21 -23.32 8.85
C LEU A 42 -25.58 -24.71 9.08
N GLN A 43 -25.02 -25.01 10.25
CA GLN A 43 -24.36 -26.26 10.58
C GLN A 43 -23.35 -26.72 9.52
N THR A 44 -22.45 -25.83 9.18
CA THR A 44 -21.40 -26.05 8.16
C THR A 44 -20.10 -26.52 8.77
N ARG A 45 -19.90 -26.37 10.08
CA ARG A 45 -18.71 -26.83 10.78
C ARG A 45 -18.40 -28.29 10.51
N SER A 46 -17.17 -28.61 10.22
CA SER A 46 -16.68 -29.92 9.81
C SER A 46 -15.26 -30.12 10.34
N THR A 47 -14.76 -31.33 10.32
CA THR A 47 -13.44 -31.70 10.80
C THR A 47 -12.59 -32.21 9.65
N LEU A 48 -11.33 -31.76 9.56
CA LEU A 48 -10.34 -32.19 8.58
C LEU A 48 -9.10 -32.72 9.30
N THR A 49 -8.57 -33.85 8.85
CA THR A 49 -7.29 -34.38 9.34
C THR A 49 -6.28 -34.40 8.18
N ALA A 50 -5.19 -33.63 8.34
CA ALA A 50 -4.10 -33.53 7.37
C ALA A 50 -2.81 -33.12 8.07
N GLY A 51 -1.66 -33.57 7.58
CA GLY A 51 -0.34 -33.22 8.15
C GLY A 51 -0.22 -33.65 9.63
N GLY A 52 -0.86 -34.77 10.04
CA GLY A 52 -0.85 -35.21 11.43
C GLY A 52 -1.67 -34.34 12.40
N LYS A 53 -2.37 -33.30 11.91
CA LYS A 53 -3.23 -32.41 12.70
C LYS A 53 -4.69 -32.67 12.40
N THR A 54 -5.55 -32.55 13.41
CA THR A 54 -7.01 -32.55 13.28
C THR A 54 -7.50 -31.14 13.62
N VAL A 55 -8.23 -30.53 12.69
CA VAL A 55 -8.73 -29.16 12.78
C VAL A 55 -10.19 -29.10 12.38
N ASP A 56 -10.93 -28.18 12.96
CA ASP A 56 -12.28 -27.86 12.48
C ASP A 56 -12.21 -26.75 11.41
N TYR A 57 -13.22 -26.70 10.54
CA TYR A 57 -13.36 -25.67 9.51
C TYR A 57 -14.84 -25.47 9.15
N PHE A 58 -15.17 -24.37 8.45
CA PHE A 58 -16.54 -24.09 8.00
C PHE A 58 -16.67 -24.45 6.52
N SER A 59 -17.44 -25.51 6.23
CA SER A 59 -17.47 -26.18 4.92
C SER A 59 -18.29 -25.42 3.88
N ILE A 60 -17.61 -24.95 2.84
CA ILE A 60 -18.23 -24.38 1.62
C ILE A 60 -19.09 -25.44 0.90
N LYS A 61 -18.69 -26.71 0.92
CA LYS A 61 -19.46 -27.80 0.32
C LYS A 61 -20.80 -27.97 1.02
N LYS A 62 -20.82 -27.98 2.36
CA LYS A 62 -22.10 -28.12 3.12
C LYS A 62 -23.06 -26.94 2.89
N VAL A 63 -22.56 -25.71 2.77
CA VAL A 63 -23.41 -24.57 2.46
C VAL A 63 -23.91 -24.62 1.02
N SER A 64 -23.10 -25.10 0.09
CA SER A 64 -23.53 -25.36 -1.30
C SER A 64 -24.73 -26.33 -1.38
N GLU A 65 -24.71 -27.41 -0.59
CA GLU A 65 -25.81 -28.37 -0.52
C GLU A 65 -27.11 -27.78 0.05
N LYS A 66 -27.01 -26.72 0.88
CA LYS A 66 -28.16 -26.09 1.57
C LYS A 66 -28.74 -24.89 0.83
N LEU A 67 -27.87 -24.04 0.28
CA LEU A 67 -28.26 -22.73 -0.23
C LEU A 67 -28.08 -22.56 -1.75
N GLY A 68 -27.38 -23.48 -2.40
CA GLY A 68 -27.21 -23.47 -3.85
C GLY A 68 -25.77 -23.70 -4.30
N ASP A 69 -25.59 -24.13 -5.55
CA ASP A 69 -24.29 -24.48 -6.13
C ASP A 69 -23.31 -23.28 -6.12
N VAL A 70 -22.12 -23.49 -5.61
CA VAL A 70 -21.02 -22.50 -5.54
C VAL A 70 -19.80 -22.89 -6.38
N SER A 71 -19.91 -23.93 -7.21
CA SER A 71 -18.78 -24.49 -7.97
C SER A 71 -18.17 -23.45 -8.91
N ARG A 72 -19.00 -22.57 -9.51
CA ARG A 72 -18.61 -21.53 -10.46
C ARG A 72 -18.33 -20.16 -9.81
N LEU A 73 -18.38 -20.02 -8.47
CA LEU A 73 -17.93 -18.80 -7.81
C LEU A 73 -16.43 -18.60 -8.04
N PRO A 74 -15.95 -17.38 -8.30
CA PRO A 74 -14.54 -17.04 -8.27
C PRO A 74 -13.89 -17.46 -6.95
N PHE A 75 -12.60 -17.82 -6.97
CA PHE A 75 -11.88 -18.25 -5.76
C PHE A 75 -11.87 -17.17 -4.67
N SER A 76 -11.66 -15.92 -5.06
CA SER A 76 -11.74 -14.77 -4.15
C SER A 76 -13.11 -14.67 -3.45
N MET A 77 -14.20 -14.97 -4.15
CA MET A 77 -15.55 -14.98 -3.60
C MET A 77 -15.79 -16.18 -2.67
N LYS A 78 -15.17 -17.35 -2.95
CA LYS A 78 -15.23 -18.50 -2.04
C LYS A 78 -14.50 -18.21 -0.72
N VAL A 79 -13.40 -17.45 -0.75
CA VAL A 79 -12.72 -17.00 0.48
C VAL A 79 -13.63 -16.07 1.29
N LEU A 80 -14.33 -15.13 0.65
CA LEU A 80 -15.32 -14.28 1.33
C LEU A 80 -16.49 -15.11 1.90
N LEU A 81 -16.95 -16.11 1.15
CA LEU A 81 -18.02 -17.02 1.60
C LEU A 81 -17.63 -17.76 2.88
N GLU A 82 -16.42 -18.33 2.92
CA GLU A 82 -15.92 -18.98 4.14
C GLU A 82 -15.87 -18.01 5.32
N ASN A 83 -15.41 -16.79 5.07
CA ASN A 83 -15.34 -15.76 6.11
C ASN A 83 -16.71 -15.44 6.70
N LEU A 84 -17.73 -15.28 5.85
CA LEU A 84 -19.10 -15.05 6.31
C LEU A 84 -19.64 -16.25 7.10
N LEU A 85 -19.39 -17.50 6.66
CA LEU A 85 -19.82 -18.70 7.39
C LEU A 85 -19.21 -18.78 8.78
N ARG A 86 -17.92 -18.48 8.89
CA ARG A 86 -17.17 -18.55 10.14
C ARG A 86 -17.60 -17.49 11.16
N PHE A 87 -18.08 -16.34 10.69
CA PHE A 87 -18.48 -15.21 11.53
C PHE A 87 -19.99 -14.94 11.58
N GLU A 88 -20.81 -15.86 11.04
CA GLU A 88 -22.28 -15.74 11.10
C GLU A 88 -22.74 -15.69 12.56
N ASP A 89 -23.39 -14.59 12.97
CA ASP A 89 -23.70 -14.27 14.36
C ASP A 89 -25.20 -13.93 14.58
N GLY A 90 -26.06 -14.44 13.71
CA GLY A 90 -27.53 -14.22 13.77
C GLY A 90 -27.93 -12.85 13.23
N GLY A 91 -27.03 -12.15 12.55
CA GLY A 91 -27.27 -10.85 11.92
C GLY A 91 -26.90 -9.65 12.80
N PHE A 92 -26.13 -9.87 13.86
CA PHE A 92 -25.52 -8.75 14.58
C PHE A 92 -24.48 -8.05 13.69
N THR A 93 -23.58 -8.83 13.04
CA THR A 93 -22.68 -8.36 11.99
C THR A 93 -22.85 -9.15 10.71
N VAL A 94 -23.02 -10.46 10.77
CA VAL A 94 -23.18 -11.35 9.61
C VAL A 94 -24.44 -12.20 9.78
N SER A 95 -25.31 -12.16 8.78
CA SER A 95 -26.55 -12.94 8.72
C SER A 95 -26.46 -14.07 7.69
N VAL A 96 -27.38 -15.05 7.81
CA VAL A 96 -27.58 -16.07 6.76
C VAL A 96 -27.94 -15.43 5.41
N GLN A 97 -28.62 -14.28 5.42
CA GLN A 97 -28.98 -13.54 4.21
C GLN A 97 -27.75 -12.97 3.50
N ASP A 98 -26.66 -12.61 4.23
CA ASP A 98 -25.41 -12.18 3.64
C ASP A 98 -24.71 -13.34 2.92
N VAL A 99 -24.73 -14.52 3.54
CA VAL A 99 -24.24 -15.77 2.93
C VAL A 99 -25.03 -16.10 1.66
N GLN A 100 -26.37 -16.03 1.72
CA GLN A 100 -27.22 -16.28 0.55
C GLN A 100 -26.98 -15.27 -0.57
N ALA A 101 -26.84 -13.98 -0.25
CA ALA A 101 -26.61 -12.94 -1.23
C ALA A 101 -25.28 -13.14 -1.99
N LEU A 102 -24.24 -13.61 -1.29
CA LEU A 102 -22.96 -13.92 -1.92
C LEU A 102 -23.07 -15.15 -2.85
N ILE A 103 -23.86 -16.16 -2.48
CA ILE A 103 -24.11 -17.32 -3.35
C ILE A 103 -24.95 -16.90 -4.56
N ASP A 104 -25.99 -16.08 -4.36
CA ASP A 104 -26.87 -15.58 -5.40
C ASP A 104 -26.18 -14.62 -6.38
N TRP A 105 -25.04 -14.06 -5.99
CA TRP A 105 -24.21 -13.19 -6.85
C TRP A 105 -23.92 -13.83 -8.22
N GLN A 106 -23.79 -15.16 -8.30
CA GLN A 106 -23.56 -15.88 -9.56
C GLN A 106 -24.65 -15.66 -10.61
N LYS A 107 -25.87 -15.25 -10.22
CA LYS A 107 -26.99 -15.06 -11.13
C LYS A 107 -26.79 -13.85 -12.05
N ASP A 108 -26.32 -12.75 -11.46
CA ASP A 108 -26.17 -11.46 -12.16
C ASP A 108 -24.71 -10.97 -12.18
N ALA A 109 -23.82 -11.67 -11.48
CA ALA A 109 -22.42 -11.32 -11.23
C ALA A 109 -22.23 -9.91 -10.64
N LYS A 110 -23.23 -9.43 -9.88
CA LYS A 110 -23.31 -8.14 -9.20
C LYS A 110 -24.17 -8.23 -7.95
N SER A 111 -23.89 -7.37 -6.97
CA SER A 111 -24.72 -7.22 -5.78
C SER A 111 -24.50 -5.85 -5.14
N ASP A 112 -25.58 -5.24 -4.65
CA ASP A 112 -25.52 -4.02 -3.84
C ASP A 112 -25.53 -4.33 -2.33
N ARG A 113 -25.43 -5.62 -1.97
CA ARG A 113 -25.43 -6.06 -0.57
C ARG A 113 -24.11 -5.71 0.10
N GLU A 114 -24.20 -5.06 1.26
CA GLU A 114 -23.07 -4.88 2.18
C GLU A 114 -22.79 -6.16 2.97
N ILE A 115 -21.51 -6.50 3.12
CA ILE A 115 -21.03 -7.61 3.95
C ILE A 115 -19.94 -7.13 4.92
N GLN A 116 -19.76 -7.85 6.00
CA GLN A 116 -18.81 -7.57 7.07
C GLN A 116 -17.68 -8.60 7.05
N TYR A 117 -16.54 -8.22 6.49
CA TYR A 117 -15.36 -9.07 6.33
C TYR A 117 -14.38 -8.90 7.50
N ARG A 118 -13.79 -10.00 7.99
CA ARG A 118 -12.75 -9.97 9.03
C ARG A 118 -11.47 -10.64 8.53
N PRO A 119 -10.37 -9.89 8.35
CA PRO A 119 -9.10 -10.47 7.93
C PRO A 119 -8.52 -11.37 9.02
N ALA A 120 -7.77 -12.40 8.61
CA ALA A 120 -7.06 -13.28 9.54
C ALA A 120 -5.94 -12.57 10.30
N ARG A 121 -5.33 -11.57 9.66
CA ARG A 121 -4.21 -10.80 10.21
C ARG A 121 -4.05 -9.43 9.53
N VAL A 122 -3.23 -8.57 10.15
CA VAL A 122 -2.90 -7.23 9.64
C VAL A 122 -1.40 -7.13 9.39
N LEU A 123 -1.03 -6.55 8.24
CA LEU A 123 0.34 -6.28 7.84
C LEU A 123 0.60 -4.77 7.82
N LEU A 124 1.66 -4.33 8.45
CA LEU A 124 2.04 -2.92 8.50
C LEU A 124 3.45 -2.74 7.92
N GLN A 125 3.67 -1.70 7.16
CA GLN A 125 5.00 -1.15 6.90
C GLN A 125 5.25 0.04 7.84
N ASP A 126 6.50 0.40 8.10
CA ASP A 126 6.79 1.32 9.21
C ASP A 126 6.33 2.77 8.99
N PHE A 127 6.32 3.31 7.78
CA PHE A 127 5.87 4.70 7.57
C PHE A 127 4.37 4.91 7.79
N THR A 128 3.54 3.88 7.56
CA THR A 128 2.10 3.92 7.77
C THR A 128 1.66 3.14 9.00
N GLY A 129 2.50 2.22 9.50
CA GLY A 129 2.24 1.45 10.70
C GLY A 129 2.62 2.17 11.99
N VAL A 130 3.68 3.01 12.00
CA VAL A 130 4.02 3.83 13.18
C VAL A 130 2.83 4.69 13.63
N PRO A 131 2.14 5.45 12.75
CA PRO A 131 0.94 6.19 13.18
C PRO A 131 -0.16 5.27 13.74
N CYS A 132 -0.33 4.05 13.21
CA CYS A 132 -1.30 3.11 13.81
C CYS A 132 -0.93 2.75 15.25
N VAL A 133 0.35 2.47 15.52
CA VAL A 133 0.82 2.17 16.88
C VAL A 133 0.71 3.42 17.78
N VAL A 134 0.95 4.62 17.24
CA VAL A 134 0.76 5.91 17.96
C VAL A 134 -0.70 6.07 18.36
N ASP A 135 -1.64 5.78 17.47
CA ASP A 135 -3.06 5.89 17.78
C ASP A 135 -3.50 4.86 18.82
N LEU A 136 -2.99 3.61 18.78
CA LEU A 136 -3.25 2.63 19.84
C LEU A 136 -2.68 3.09 21.19
N ALA A 137 -1.49 3.71 21.21
CA ALA A 137 -0.92 4.28 22.43
C ALA A 137 -1.78 5.45 22.95
N ALA A 138 -2.23 6.35 22.07
CA ALA A 138 -3.14 7.45 22.44
C ALA A 138 -4.52 6.95 22.91
N MET A 139 -5.04 5.86 22.32
CA MET A 139 -6.27 5.21 22.78
C MET A 139 -6.11 4.64 24.20
N ARG A 140 -4.94 4.10 24.57
CA ARG A 140 -4.65 3.65 25.94
C ARG A 140 -4.69 4.81 26.94
N ASP A 141 -4.12 5.97 26.56
CA ASP A 141 -4.22 7.19 27.38
C ASP A 141 -5.68 7.65 27.51
N ALA A 142 -6.45 7.63 26.43
CA ALA A 142 -7.87 7.98 26.45
C ALA A 142 -8.69 7.01 27.32
N MET A 143 -8.40 5.70 27.29
CA MET A 143 -9.01 4.72 28.21
C MET A 143 -8.74 5.09 29.67
N THR A 144 -7.51 5.46 29.99
CA THR A 144 -7.13 5.90 31.32
C THR A 144 -7.90 7.18 31.73
N ALA A 145 -8.03 8.16 30.81
CA ALA A 145 -8.80 9.38 31.04
C ALA A 145 -10.31 9.11 31.26
N LEU A 146 -10.86 8.11 30.57
CA LEU A 146 -12.23 7.62 30.74
C LEU A 146 -12.39 6.69 31.96
N LYS A 147 -11.33 6.44 32.74
CA LYS A 147 -11.27 5.51 33.87
C LYS A 147 -11.60 4.05 33.49
N ALA A 148 -11.30 3.68 32.29
CA ALA A 148 -11.39 2.32 31.76
C ALA A 148 -10.00 1.66 31.73
N ASP A 149 -9.95 0.34 31.53
CA ASP A 149 -8.72 -0.43 31.52
C ASP A 149 -7.95 -0.26 30.19
N PRO A 150 -6.74 0.38 30.17
CA PRO A 150 -5.97 0.58 28.95
C PRO A 150 -5.52 -0.73 28.30
N SER A 151 -5.40 -1.81 29.07
CA SER A 151 -4.99 -3.13 28.53
C SER A 151 -6.01 -3.75 27.58
N LYS A 152 -7.24 -3.24 27.53
CA LYS A 152 -8.25 -3.61 26.53
C LYS A 152 -7.87 -3.17 25.11
N ILE A 153 -7.00 -2.17 24.96
CA ILE A 153 -6.47 -1.74 23.66
C ILE A 153 -5.27 -2.60 23.29
N ASN A 154 -5.55 -3.70 22.62
CA ASN A 154 -4.58 -4.65 22.09
C ASN A 154 -5.10 -5.23 20.77
N PRO A 155 -4.24 -5.59 19.81
CA PRO A 155 -4.63 -6.33 18.64
C PRO A 155 -5.30 -7.68 18.99
N LEU A 156 -6.47 -7.90 18.43
CA LEU A 156 -7.26 -9.14 18.56
C LEU A 156 -6.94 -10.15 17.45
N VAL A 157 -6.21 -9.71 16.42
CA VAL A 157 -5.67 -10.55 15.34
C VAL A 157 -4.15 -10.37 15.28
N PRO A 158 -3.39 -11.33 14.74
CA PRO A 158 -1.95 -11.18 14.54
C PRO A 158 -1.60 -9.93 13.72
N VAL A 159 -0.69 -9.12 14.21
CA VAL A 159 -0.18 -7.92 13.54
C VAL A 159 1.32 -8.04 13.34
N HIS A 160 1.78 -7.89 12.11
CA HIS A 160 3.18 -7.86 11.76
C HIS A 160 3.53 -6.50 11.17
N LEU A 161 4.43 -5.78 11.81
CA LEU A 161 4.99 -4.53 11.27
C LEU A 161 6.41 -4.82 10.78
N VAL A 162 6.67 -4.49 9.51
CA VAL A 162 8.01 -4.63 8.92
C VAL A 162 8.62 -3.25 8.75
N ILE A 163 9.82 -3.05 9.28
CA ILE A 163 10.58 -1.80 9.14
C ILE A 163 11.37 -1.90 7.84
N ASP A 164 10.84 -1.27 6.79
CA ASP A 164 11.33 -1.43 5.43
C ASP A 164 11.37 -0.15 4.60
N HIS A 165 10.89 0.97 5.13
CA HIS A 165 10.78 2.25 4.43
C HIS A 165 11.74 3.32 4.99
N SER A 166 12.61 2.97 5.93
CA SER A 166 13.44 3.92 6.68
C SER A 166 14.81 4.16 6.06
N VAL A 167 15.33 3.18 5.30
CA VAL A 167 16.63 3.29 4.65
C VAL A 167 16.59 4.26 3.47
N MET A 168 17.57 5.14 3.37
CA MET A 168 17.76 6.09 2.27
C MET A 168 19.09 5.82 1.58
N VAL A 169 19.15 6.03 0.26
CA VAL A 169 20.37 5.80 -0.53
C VAL A 169 21.25 7.05 -0.48
N ASP A 170 21.85 7.30 0.70
CA ASP A 170 22.85 8.37 0.86
C ASP A 170 24.17 7.96 0.22
N GLU A 171 24.64 6.75 0.50
CA GLU A 171 25.86 6.15 -0.02
C GLU A 171 25.54 5.12 -1.12
N PHE A 172 26.32 5.10 -2.21
CA PHE A 172 26.11 4.23 -3.36
C PHE A 172 27.39 4.01 -4.17
N GLY A 173 27.43 3.03 -5.06
CA GLY A 173 28.50 2.78 -6.02
C GLY A 173 29.81 2.27 -5.39
N HIS A 174 29.74 1.72 -4.17
CA HIS A 174 30.89 1.09 -3.50
C HIS A 174 30.44 0.00 -2.48
N PRO A 175 31.33 -0.97 -2.15
CA PRO A 175 30.94 -2.14 -1.35
C PRO A 175 30.52 -1.86 0.11
N LYS A 176 30.80 -0.69 0.66
CA LYS A 176 30.40 -0.30 2.02
C LYS A 176 29.12 0.51 2.08
N ALA A 177 28.46 0.76 0.95
CA ALA A 177 27.29 1.61 0.88
C ALA A 177 26.16 1.15 1.81
N ALA A 178 25.86 -0.15 1.82
CA ALA A 178 24.82 -0.73 2.68
C ALA A 178 25.10 -0.54 4.16
N GLU A 179 26.34 -0.82 4.62
CA GLU A 179 26.77 -0.64 6.01
C GLU A 179 26.60 0.81 6.47
N GLN A 180 27.05 1.76 5.64
CA GLN A 180 26.97 3.19 5.94
C GLN A 180 25.52 3.70 5.94
N ASN A 181 24.69 3.26 4.98
CA ASN A 181 23.28 3.63 4.95
C ASN A 181 22.51 3.09 6.16
N VAL A 182 22.80 1.88 6.63
CA VAL A 182 22.20 1.30 7.84
C VAL A 182 22.60 2.11 9.09
N GLU A 183 23.86 2.50 9.23
CA GLU A 183 24.29 3.34 10.35
C GLU A 183 23.55 4.69 10.36
N ILE A 184 23.43 5.34 9.20
CA ILE A 184 22.67 6.60 9.04
C ILE A 184 21.18 6.37 9.35
N GLU A 185 20.61 5.26 8.90
CA GLU A 185 19.21 4.88 9.15
C GLU A 185 18.92 4.81 10.66
N TYR A 186 19.74 4.07 11.42
CA TYR A 186 19.57 3.95 12.87
C TYR A 186 19.75 5.27 13.60
N GLN A 187 20.71 6.09 13.19
CA GLN A 187 20.91 7.42 13.79
C GLN A 187 19.70 8.33 13.57
N ARG A 188 19.19 8.38 12.34
CA ARG A 188 18.05 9.24 11.97
C ARG A 188 16.73 8.80 12.60
N ASN A 189 16.54 7.51 12.85
CA ASN A 189 15.25 6.93 13.25
C ASN A 189 15.24 6.40 14.70
N ALA A 190 16.25 6.70 15.52
CA ALA A 190 16.41 6.16 16.87
C ALA A 190 15.13 6.27 17.72
N GLU A 191 14.49 7.46 17.76
CA GLU A 191 13.26 7.69 18.55
C GLU A 191 12.09 6.82 18.08
N ARG A 192 11.97 6.65 16.74
CA ARG A 192 10.91 5.84 16.13
C ARG A 192 11.13 4.37 16.40
N TYR A 193 12.38 3.92 16.41
CA TYR A 193 12.74 2.54 16.71
C TYR A 193 12.57 2.20 18.20
N ASP A 194 12.89 3.12 19.11
CA ASP A 194 12.54 3.01 20.53
C ASP A 194 11.04 2.77 20.71
N PHE A 195 10.23 3.58 20.01
CA PHE A 195 8.76 3.50 20.07
C PHE A 195 8.23 2.16 19.53
N LEU A 196 8.71 1.71 18.38
CA LEU A 196 8.30 0.42 17.81
C LEU A 196 8.72 -0.77 18.67
N LYS A 197 9.91 -0.66 19.29
CA LYS A 197 10.38 -1.66 20.26
C LYS A 197 9.50 -1.72 21.51
N TRP A 198 9.04 -0.54 21.99
CA TRP A 198 8.03 -0.47 23.05
C TRP A 198 6.73 -1.15 22.62
N GLY A 199 6.23 -0.85 21.43
CA GLY A 199 5.02 -1.49 20.89
C GLY A 199 5.11 -3.01 20.89
N SER A 200 6.25 -3.56 20.46
CA SER A 200 6.50 -5.01 20.43
C SER A 200 6.51 -5.66 21.81
N LYS A 201 6.82 -4.89 22.88
CA LYS A 201 6.82 -5.38 24.27
C LYS A 201 5.51 -5.15 25.01
N SER A 202 4.73 -4.16 24.59
CA SER A 202 3.55 -3.66 25.31
C SER A 202 2.23 -4.09 24.70
N LEU A 203 2.22 -4.43 23.40
CA LEU A 203 1.03 -4.87 22.68
C LEU A 203 1.06 -6.38 22.46
N ASN A 204 0.03 -7.07 22.89
CA ASN A 204 -0.17 -8.49 22.57
C ASN A 204 -0.47 -8.65 21.07
N ASN A 205 -0.11 -9.81 20.49
CA ASN A 205 -0.29 -10.10 19.06
C ASN A 205 0.41 -9.12 18.08
N PHE A 206 1.31 -8.28 18.56
CA PHE A 206 2.07 -7.34 17.74
C PHE A 206 3.55 -7.77 17.67
N LYS A 207 4.07 -7.91 16.45
CA LYS A 207 5.47 -8.22 16.19
C LYS A 207 6.06 -7.24 15.21
N ALA A 208 7.22 -6.66 15.57
CA ALA A 208 8.00 -5.85 14.63
C ALA A 208 9.13 -6.69 14.03
N VAL A 209 9.19 -6.70 12.69
CA VAL A 209 10.34 -7.21 11.93
C VAL A 209 11.35 -6.07 11.82
N PRO A 210 12.57 -6.24 12.32
CA PRO A 210 13.57 -5.18 12.39
C PRO A 210 14.05 -4.67 11.03
N PRO A 211 14.71 -3.48 10.98
CA PRO A 211 15.32 -2.94 9.78
C PRO A 211 16.31 -3.91 9.12
N GLY A 212 16.50 -3.78 7.82
CA GLY A 212 17.47 -4.59 7.08
C GLY A 212 17.03 -6.03 6.77
N THR A 213 15.83 -6.45 7.18
CA THR A 213 15.30 -7.80 6.89
C THR A 213 14.79 -7.92 5.46
N GLY A 214 14.05 -6.93 4.99
CA GLY A 214 13.45 -6.90 3.66
C GLY A 214 12.18 -6.07 3.61
N ILE A 215 11.56 -5.99 2.42
CA ILE A 215 10.31 -5.24 2.21
C ILE A 215 9.10 -6.05 2.71
N CYS A 216 8.10 -5.37 3.28
CA CYS A 216 7.02 -6.00 4.02
C CYS A 216 6.23 -7.02 3.18
N HIS A 217 5.89 -6.72 1.93
CA HIS A 217 5.12 -7.65 1.09
C HIS A 217 5.95 -8.86 0.63
N GLN A 218 7.28 -8.76 0.48
CA GLN A 218 8.14 -9.92 0.16
C GLN A 218 8.38 -10.77 1.41
N VAL A 219 8.66 -10.18 2.57
CA VAL A 219 8.75 -10.91 3.86
C VAL A 219 7.41 -11.62 4.16
N ASN A 220 6.29 -10.98 3.82
CA ASN A 220 4.97 -11.59 3.91
C ASN A 220 4.84 -12.84 3.01
N LEU A 221 5.20 -12.71 1.74
CA LEU A 221 5.13 -13.79 0.75
C LEU A 221 6.07 -14.95 1.11
N GLU A 222 7.32 -14.66 1.45
CA GLU A 222 8.36 -15.67 1.70
C GLU A 222 8.24 -16.34 3.08
N HIS A 223 7.64 -15.67 4.11
CA HIS A 223 7.68 -16.19 5.47
C HIS A 223 6.37 -16.07 6.25
N ILE A 224 5.72 -14.86 6.32
CA ILE A 224 4.62 -14.64 7.27
C ILE A 224 3.35 -15.38 6.84
N ALA A 225 2.99 -15.35 5.56
CA ALA A 225 1.78 -15.97 5.04
C ALA A 225 1.82 -17.50 5.09
N GLN A 226 0.68 -18.11 5.36
CA GLN A 226 0.54 -19.55 5.54
C GLN A 226 -0.39 -20.20 4.51
N ALA A 227 -1.04 -19.46 3.63
CA ALA A 227 -2.11 -19.85 2.70
C ALA A 227 -3.38 -20.40 3.41
N VAL A 228 -3.22 -21.25 4.39
CA VAL A 228 -4.27 -21.66 5.35
C VAL A 228 -3.77 -21.33 6.75
N TRP A 229 -4.52 -20.49 7.46
CA TRP A 229 -4.24 -20.10 8.83
C TRP A 229 -4.92 -21.04 9.82
N THR A 230 -4.32 -21.19 10.99
CA THR A 230 -4.94 -21.95 12.11
C THR A 230 -4.92 -21.11 13.37
N SER A 231 -5.98 -21.16 14.15
CA SER A 231 -6.07 -20.53 15.47
C SER A 231 -6.92 -21.36 16.42
N ILE A 232 -6.82 -21.06 17.72
CA ILE A 232 -7.69 -21.69 18.72
C ILE A 232 -8.97 -20.85 18.79
N GLY A 233 -10.11 -21.50 18.54
CA GLY A 233 -11.43 -20.90 18.71
C GLY A 233 -11.77 -20.64 20.18
N VAL A 234 -12.75 -19.79 20.43
CA VAL A 234 -13.24 -19.50 21.79
C VAL A 234 -13.76 -20.74 22.55
N ASP A 235 -14.03 -21.82 21.85
CA ASP A 235 -14.41 -23.14 22.38
C ASP A 235 -13.20 -24.05 22.68
N GLY A 236 -11.98 -23.57 22.44
CA GLY A 236 -10.73 -24.31 22.66
C GLY A 236 -10.35 -25.29 21.54
N VAL A 237 -11.08 -25.33 20.43
CA VAL A 237 -10.81 -26.20 19.27
C VAL A 237 -9.95 -25.46 18.25
N THR A 238 -8.98 -26.14 17.65
CA THR A 238 -8.18 -25.54 16.55
C THR A 238 -9.03 -25.47 15.29
N ILE A 239 -9.12 -24.26 14.71
CA ILE A 239 -9.90 -23.98 13.50
C ILE A 239 -8.92 -23.62 12.37
N ALA A 240 -9.14 -24.19 11.19
CA ALA A 240 -8.46 -23.84 9.95
C ALA A 240 -9.35 -22.99 9.06
N TYR A 241 -8.78 -21.98 8.43
CA TYR A 241 -9.46 -21.06 7.52
C TYR A 241 -8.47 -20.45 6.51
N PRO A 242 -8.95 -19.88 5.37
CA PRO A 242 -8.06 -19.24 4.43
C PRO A 242 -7.25 -18.12 5.10
N ASP A 243 -5.94 -18.08 4.87
CA ASP A 243 -5.13 -16.91 5.26
C ASP A 243 -5.62 -15.70 4.47
N THR A 244 -5.88 -14.63 5.17
CA THR A 244 -6.35 -13.36 4.60
C THR A 244 -5.67 -12.20 5.29
N CYS A 245 -5.38 -11.13 4.53
CA CYS A 245 -4.55 -10.05 5.03
C CYS A 245 -5.07 -8.70 4.57
N VAL A 246 -5.23 -7.74 5.48
CA VAL A 246 -5.27 -6.33 5.11
C VAL A 246 -3.97 -5.66 5.56
N GLY A 247 -3.51 -4.69 4.78
CA GLY A 247 -2.23 -4.06 5.09
C GLY A 247 -2.19 -2.57 4.83
N THR A 248 -1.38 -1.84 5.61
CA THR A 248 -1.12 -0.42 5.34
C THR A 248 -0.12 -0.20 4.21
N ASP A 249 0.46 -1.27 3.67
CA ASP A 249 1.18 -1.28 2.40
C ASP A 249 0.21 -1.51 1.25
N SER A 250 0.20 -0.65 0.24
CA SER A 250 -0.64 -0.83 -0.95
C SER A 250 -0.31 -2.13 -1.69
N HIS A 251 0.95 -2.59 -1.65
CA HIS A 251 1.39 -3.83 -2.29
C HIS A 251 1.21 -5.08 -1.42
N THR A 252 0.43 -5.01 -0.34
CA THR A 252 -0.12 -6.19 0.35
C THR A 252 -0.77 -7.16 -0.64
N THR A 253 -1.26 -6.63 -1.77
CA THR A 253 -1.83 -7.40 -2.88
C THR A 253 -0.87 -8.43 -3.49
N MET A 254 0.46 -8.32 -3.33
CA MET A 254 1.42 -9.34 -3.79
C MET A 254 1.07 -10.74 -3.28
N ILE A 255 0.49 -10.81 -2.10
CA ILE A 255 0.17 -12.08 -1.44
C ILE A 255 -0.92 -12.87 -2.16
N ASN A 256 -1.71 -12.22 -3.02
CA ASN A 256 -2.74 -12.90 -3.81
C ASN A 256 -2.15 -13.92 -4.80
N GLY A 257 -0.86 -13.76 -5.19
CA GLY A 257 -0.14 -14.76 -5.99
C GLY A 257 0.01 -16.10 -5.27
N LEU A 258 -0.03 -16.12 -3.93
CA LEU A 258 0.01 -17.33 -3.10
C LEU A 258 -1.38 -17.95 -2.85
N GLY A 259 -2.46 -17.35 -3.37
CA GLY A 259 -3.84 -17.76 -3.07
C GLY A 259 -4.35 -17.23 -1.72
N VAL A 260 -3.71 -16.20 -1.18
CA VAL A 260 -4.12 -15.49 0.03
C VAL A 260 -4.83 -14.21 -0.36
N LEU A 261 -6.07 -14.03 0.06
CA LEU A 261 -6.84 -12.82 -0.24
C LEU A 261 -6.31 -11.66 0.59
N GLY A 262 -5.69 -10.68 -0.07
CA GLY A 262 -5.10 -9.53 0.60
C GLY A 262 -5.13 -8.26 -0.21
N TRP A 263 -5.33 -7.11 0.47
CA TRP A 263 -5.31 -5.79 -0.16
C TRP A 263 -4.86 -4.69 0.78
N GLY A 264 -4.51 -3.54 0.19
CA GLY A 264 -4.14 -2.33 0.91
C GLY A 264 -5.36 -1.64 1.52
N VAL A 265 -5.22 -1.22 2.77
CA VAL A 265 -6.20 -0.40 3.51
C VAL A 265 -5.51 0.84 4.07
N GLY A 266 -6.30 1.83 4.50
CA GLY A 266 -5.76 2.94 5.28
C GLY A 266 -5.35 2.53 6.70
N GLY A 267 -4.47 3.32 7.34
CA GLY A 267 -4.07 3.07 8.73
C GLY A 267 -5.27 2.95 9.67
N ILE A 268 -6.25 3.80 9.50
CA ILE A 268 -7.49 3.85 10.31
C ILE A 268 -8.31 2.56 10.17
N GLU A 269 -8.46 2.02 8.96
CA GLU A 269 -9.12 0.73 8.76
C GLU A 269 -8.31 -0.43 9.33
N ALA A 270 -6.97 -0.37 9.21
CA ALA A 270 -6.08 -1.37 9.79
C ALA A 270 -6.20 -1.38 11.32
N GLU A 271 -6.22 -0.20 11.97
CA GLU A 271 -6.41 -0.02 13.41
C GLU A 271 -7.75 -0.61 13.87
N ALA A 272 -8.83 -0.33 13.13
CA ALA A 272 -10.15 -0.88 13.42
C ALA A 272 -10.16 -2.42 13.29
N ALA A 273 -9.55 -2.96 12.23
CA ALA A 273 -9.42 -4.41 12.03
C ALA A 273 -8.58 -5.07 13.13
N MET A 274 -7.47 -4.44 13.55
CA MET A 274 -6.68 -4.88 14.70
C MET A 274 -7.54 -4.98 15.97
N LEU A 275 -8.46 -4.05 16.17
CA LEU A 275 -9.36 -3.98 17.32
C LEU A 275 -10.66 -4.79 17.13
N GLY A 276 -10.68 -5.71 16.17
CA GLY A 276 -11.77 -6.68 15.95
C GLY A 276 -12.99 -6.14 15.21
N GLN A 277 -12.91 -4.91 14.68
CA GLN A 277 -14.01 -4.42 13.83
C GLN A 277 -13.93 -5.09 12.46
N PRO A 278 -15.05 -5.43 11.85
CA PRO A 278 -15.06 -5.91 10.47
C PRO A 278 -14.76 -4.76 9.50
N VAL A 279 -14.19 -5.12 8.36
CA VAL A 279 -14.11 -4.25 7.18
C VAL A 279 -15.46 -4.34 6.47
N SER A 280 -16.19 -3.24 6.43
CA SER A 280 -17.45 -3.16 5.70
C SER A 280 -17.19 -2.96 4.21
N MET A 281 -17.83 -3.75 3.37
CA MET A 281 -17.70 -3.66 1.91
C MET A 281 -18.94 -4.16 1.18
N LEU A 282 -19.22 -3.63 0.00
CA LEU A 282 -20.18 -4.26 -0.90
C LEU A 282 -19.60 -5.57 -1.42
N ILE A 283 -20.48 -6.56 -1.69
CA ILE A 283 -20.04 -7.78 -2.38
C ILE A 283 -19.39 -7.35 -3.71
N PRO A 284 -18.08 -7.68 -3.94
CA PRO A 284 -17.35 -7.08 -5.05
C PRO A 284 -17.78 -7.57 -6.42
N GLU A 285 -17.67 -6.73 -7.43
CA GLU A 285 -17.58 -7.16 -8.81
C GLU A 285 -16.22 -7.83 -9.05
N VAL A 286 -16.18 -8.91 -9.82
CA VAL A 286 -14.96 -9.65 -10.12
C VAL A 286 -14.73 -9.67 -11.63
N VAL A 287 -13.57 -9.17 -12.07
CA VAL A 287 -13.13 -9.22 -13.47
C VAL A 287 -12.19 -10.41 -13.66
N GLY A 288 -12.57 -11.35 -14.50
CA GLY A 288 -11.73 -12.47 -14.86
C GLY A 288 -10.68 -12.06 -15.91
N PHE A 289 -9.40 -12.33 -15.66
CA PHE A 289 -8.33 -12.09 -16.63
C PHE A 289 -7.75 -13.41 -17.09
N LYS A 290 -8.15 -13.85 -18.29
CA LYS A 290 -7.74 -15.11 -18.88
C LYS A 290 -6.35 -14.99 -19.50
N LEU A 291 -5.43 -15.83 -19.06
CA LEU A 291 -4.09 -15.93 -19.62
C LEU A 291 -3.99 -17.20 -20.46
N THR A 292 -3.48 -17.05 -21.69
CA THR A 292 -3.23 -18.14 -22.64
C THR A 292 -1.80 -18.08 -23.16
N GLY A 293 -1.32 -19.17 -23.77
CA GLY A 293 0.05 -19.22 -24.30
C GLY A 293 1.14 -19.17 -23.23
N ALA A 294 2.33 -18.75 -23.62
CA ALA A 294 3.50 -18.56 -22.76
C ALA A 294 4.34 -17.38 -23.27
N LEU A 295 5.16 -16.79 -22.39
CA LEU A 295 6.06 -15.70 -22.75
C LEU A 295 7.10 -16.18 -23.77
N ALA A 296 7.41 -15.31 -24.75
CA ALA A 296 8.43 -15.56 -25.74
C ALA A 296 9.86 -15.46 -25.15
N GLU A 297 10.85 -15.97 -25.88
CA GLU A 297 12.27 -15.85 -25.51
C GLU A 297 12.68 -14.37 -25.33
N GLY A 298 13.37 -14.07 -24.24
CA GLY A 298 13.84 -12.72 -23.91
C GLY A 298 12.79 -11.76 -23.31
N VAL A 299 11.54 -12.21 -23.19
CA VAL A 299 10.46 -11.46 -22.53
C VAL A 299 10.41 -11.82 -21.05
N THR A 300 10.21 -10.82 -20.19
CA THR A 300 10.25 -10.98 -18.73
C THR A 300 8.85 -10.88 -18.08
N ALA A 301 8.73 -11.35 -16.84
CA ALA A 301 7.53 -11.13 -16.04
C ALA A 301 7.17 -9.64 -15.88
N THR A 302 8.16 -8.73 -15.92
CA THR A 302 7.93 -7.28 -15.89
C THR A 302 7.16 -6.82 -17.14
N ASP A 303 7.53 -7.32 -18.32
CA ASP A 303 6.83 -6.97 -19.56
C ASP A 303 5.36 -7.44 -19.54
N LEU A 304 5.12 -8.63 -18.96
CA LEU A 304 3.77 -9.16 -18.75
C LEU A 304 2.97 -8.27 -17.81
N VAL A 305 3.53 -7.90 -16.67
CA VAL A 305 2.79 -7.09 -15.68
C VAL A 305 2.51 -5.68 -16.18
N LEU A 306 3.42 -5.06 -16.93
CA LEU A 306 3.19 -3.76 -17.56
C LEU A 306 2.08 -3.84 -18.62
N THR A 307 2.05 -4.93 -19.40
CA THR A 307 0.98 -5.18 -20.38
C THR A 307 -0.37 -5.37 -19.69
N ALA A 308 -0.43 -6.20 -18.65
CA ALA A 308 -1.64 -6.42 -17.87
C ALA A 308 -2.12 -5.13 -17.20
N THR A 309 -1.20 -4.32 -16.65
CA THR A 309 -1.52 -3.03 -16.01
C THR A 309 -2.17 -2.07 -17.01
N GLN A 310 -1.63 -1.93 -18.22
CA GLN A 310 -2.23 -1.11 -19.27
C GLN A 310 -3.64 -1.58 -19.65
N MET A 311 -3.81 -2.89 -19.87
CA MET A 311 -5.09 -3.48 -20.30
C MET A 311 -6.17 -3.31 -19.22
N LEU A 312 -5.84 -3.62 -17.95
CA LEU A 312 -6.77 -3.52 -16.83
C LEU A 312 -7.14 -2.07 -16.53
N ARG A 313 -6.18 -1.15 -16.62
CA ARG A 313 -6.45 0.29 -16.46
C ARG A 313 -7.39 0.82 -17.55
N ALA A 314 -7.17 0.40 -18.80
CA ALA A 314 -8.06 0.73 -19.91
C ALA A 314 -9.45 0.11 -19.76
N LYS A 315 -9.56 -1.10 -19.18
CA LYS A 315 -10.84 -1.78 -18.88
C LYS A 315 -11.62 -1.05 -17.77
N GLY A 316 -10.96 -0.35 -16.85
CA GLY A 316 -11.61 0.37 -15.76
C GLY A 316 -12.03 -0.55 -14.60
N VAL A 317 -11.05 -1.17 -13.95
CA VAL A 317 -11.26 -2.13 -12.85
C VAL A 317 -11.21 -1.49 -11.44
N VAL A 318 -11.31 -0.17 -11.34
CA VAL A 318 -11.22 0.56 -10.06
C VAL A 318 -12.29 0.05 -9.09
N GLY A 319 -11.84 -0.35 -7.89
CA GLY A 319 -12.71 -0.87 -6.83
C GLY A 319 -13.22 -2.30 -7.04
N ARG A 320 -12.85 -2.95 -8.14
CA ARG A 320 -13.21 -4.34 -8.44
C ARG A 320 -12.11 -5.30 -7.97
N PHE A 321 -12.45 -6.57 -7.85
CA PHE A 321 -11.47 -7.66 -7.77
C PHE A 321 -11.06 -8.07 -9.18
N VAL A 322 -9.81 -8.41 -9.39
CA VAL A 322 -9.32 -9.09 -10.59
C VAL A 322 -8.92 -10.51 -10.19
N GLU A 323 -9.34 -11.51 -10.96
CA GLU A 323 -8.93 -12.89 -10.75
C GLU A 323 -8.33 -13.46 -12.03
N TYR A 324 -7.08 -13.93 -11.91
CA TYR A 324 -6.33 -14.50 -13.04
C TYR A 324 -6.66 -15.98 -13.17
N TYR A 325 -6.92 -16.42 -14.40
CA TYR A 325 -7.29 -17.79 -14.71
C TYR A 325 -6.85 -18.20 -16.14
N GLY A 326 -7.08 -19.43 -16.50
CA GLY A 326 -6.81 -19.94 -17.84
C GLY A 326 -5.53 -20.78 -17.94
N PRO A 327 -5.33 -21.46 -19.10
CA PRO A 327 -4.26 -22.44 -19.28
C PRO A 327 -2.83 -21.86 -19.25
N GLY A 328 -2.68 -20.57 -19.53
CA GLY A 328 -1.38 -19.88 -19.46
C GLY A 328 -0.76 -19.85 -18.07
N LEU A 329 -1.58 -19.98 -16.99
CA LEU A 329 -1.08 -20.00 -15.62
C LEU A 329 -0.07 -21.13 -15.36
N ALA A 330 -0.17 -22.23 -16.06
CA ALA A 330 0.75 -23.37 -15.90
C ALA A 330 2.21 -23.01 -16.26
N SER A 331 2.41 -22.02 -17.13
CA SER A 331 3.74 -21.55 -17.54
C SER A 331 4.33 -20.49 -16.61
N LEU A 332 3.54 -19.94 -15.69
CA LEU A 332 3.99 -18.92 -14.76
C LEU A 332 4.44 -19.54 -13.43
N SER A 333 5.60 -19.13 -12.96
CA SER A 333 6.03 -19.40 -11.59
C SER A 333 5.15 -18.64 -10.58
N LEU A 334 5.18 -19.04 -9.32
CA LEU A 334 4.48 -18.26 -8.27
C LEU A 334 5.02 -16.84 -8.17
N ALA A 335 6.32 -16.63 -8.36
CA ALA A 335 6.93 -15.30 -8.36
C ALA A 335 6.40 -14.41 -9.50
N ASP A 336 6.11 -14.96 -10.70
CA ASP A 336 5.47 -14.22 -11.79
C ASP A 336 4.04 -13.81 -11.41
N ARG A 337 3.27 -14.71 -10.79
CA ARG A 337 1.91 -14.43 -10.28
C ARG A 337 1.94 -13.36 -9.20
N ALA A 338 2.89 -13.44 -8.28
CA ALA A 338 3.09 -12.43 -7.23
C ALA A 338 3.43 -11.05 -7.82
N THR A 339 4.20 -11.00 -8.92
CA THR A 339 4.52 -9.77 -9.66
C THR A 339 3.26 -9.15 -10.27
N LEU A 340 2.37 -9.96 -10.89
CA LEU A 340 1.07 -9.50 -11.40
C LEU A 340 0.15 -8.99 -10.28
N ALA A 341 0.07 -9.73 -9.18
CA ALA A 341 -0.75 -9.38 -8.02
C ALA A 341 -0.25 -8.09 -7.33
N ASN A 342 1.07 -7.88 -7.28
CA ASN A 342 1.70 -6.70 -6.67
C ASN A 342 1.19 -5.40 -7.30
N MET A 343 1.03 -5.36 -8.61
CA MET A 343 0.64 -4.17 -9.37
C MET A 343 -0.89 -3.90 -9.35
N ALA A 344 -1.67 -4.59 -8.51
CA ALA A 344 -3.11 -4.34 -8.41
C ALA A 344 -3.46 -2.87 -8.11
N PRO A 345 -2.77 -2.16 -7.22
CA PRO A 345 -3.00 -0.73 -7.00
C PRO A 345 -2.74 0.13 -8.25
N GLU A 346 -1.76 -0.23 -9.07
CA GLU A 346 -1.38 0.53 -10.25
C GLU A 346 -2.39 0.36 -11.38
N TYR A 347 -2.97 -0.84 -11.57
CA TYR A 347 -4.09 -0.98 -12.50
C TYR A 347 -5.46 -0.61 -11.89
N GLY A 348 -5.52 -0.30 -10.60
CA GLY A 348 -6.68 0.26 -9.92
C GLY A 348 -7.62 -0.75 -9.27
N ALA A 349 -7.30 -2.06 -9.30
CA ALA A 349 -8.09 -3.09 -8.64
C ALA A 349 -7.84 -3.16 -7.13
N THR A 350 -8.81 -3.71 -6.39
CA THR A 350 -8.64 -3.99 -4.96
C THR A 350 -7.63 -5.11 -4.74
N CYS A 351 -7.63 -6.14 -5.58
CA CYS A 351 -6.70 -7.27 -5.53
C CYS A 351 -6.52 -7.88 -6.93
N GLY A 352 -5.47 -8.70 -7.11
CA GLY A 352 -5.21 -9.50 -8.30
C GLY A 352 -4.99 -10.96 -7.90
N PHE A 353 -6.06 -11.74 -7.79
CA PHE A 353 -6.11 -13.03 -7.09
C PHE A 353 -5.79 -14.21 -8.00
N PHE A 354 -5.18 -15.24 -7.43
CA PHE A 354 -4.90 -16.55 -8.05
C PHE A 354 -5.41 -17.66 -7.17
N GLY A 355 -5.93 -18.73 -7.77
CA GLY A 355 -6.28 -19.96 -7.05
C GLY A 355 -5.04 -20.71 -6.56
N ILE A 356 -5.21 -21.53 -5.53
CA ILE A 356 -4.17 -22.41 -5.00
C ILE A 356 -3.98 -23.61 -5.95
N ASP A 357 -2.73 -23.93 -6.31
CA ASP A 357 -2.39 -25.09 -7.17
C ASP A 357 -1.02 -25.67 -6.79
N GLU A 358 -0.48 -26.55 -7.64
CA GLU A 358 0.82 -27.15 -7.44
C GLU A 358 1.95 -26.12 -7.31
N LYS A 359 1.88 -24.98 -8.03
CA LYS A 359 2.90 -23.93 -7.93
C LYS A 359 2.90 -23.26 -6.56
N THR A 360 1.73 -23.13 -5.92
CA THR A 360 1.62 -22.68 -4.53
C THR A 360 2.34 -23.66 -3.58
N ILE A 361 2.12 -24.96 -3.74
CA ILE A 361 2.75 -26.00 -2.91
C ILE A 361 4.28 -26.04 -3.11
N GLU A 362 4.74 -25.96 -4.36
CA GLU A 362 6.18 -25.87 -4.69
C GLU A 362 6.84 -24.68 -3.99
N TYR A 363 6.20 -23.52 -4.02
CA TYR A 363 6.71 -22.30 -3.41
C TYR A 363 6.73 -22.36 -1.89
N LEU A 364 5.66 -22.84 -1.26
CA LEU A 364 5.62 -23.03 0.20
C LEU A 364 6.75 -23.95 0.68
N ARG A 365 7.04 -25.02 -0.08
CA ARG A 365 8.14 -25.95 0.21
C ARG A 365 9.50 -25.27 0.02
N LEU A 366 9.70 -24.53 -1.05
CA LEU A 366 10.94 -23.77 -1.33
C LEU A 366 11.21 -22.75 -0.21
N THR A 367 10.20 -22.02 0.19
CA THR A 367 10.32 -20.95 1.20
C THR A 367 10.28 -21.44 2.65
N GLY A 368 10.33 -22.77 2.85
CA GLY A 368 10.64 -23.37 4.14
C GLY A 368 9.46 -23.65 5.05
N ARG A 369 8.19 -23.61 4.56
CA ARG A 369 7.03 -24.02 5.36
C ARG A 369 7.14 -25.51 5.70
N ASP A 370 6.60 -25.89 6.86
CA ASP A 370 6.64 -27.28 7.32
C ASP A 370 5.75 -28.16 6.45
N GLU A 371 6.16 -29.42 6.23
CA GLU A 371 5.38 -30.36 5.40
C GLU A 371 3.98 -30.63 5.98
N ASP A 372 3.80 -30.56 7.31
CA ASP A 372 2.48 -30.66 7.94
C ASP A 372 1.58 -29.48 7.55
N GLN A 373 2.14 -28.27 7.51
CA GLN A 373 1.42 -27.09 7.03
C GLN A 373 1.08 -27.20 5.54
N ILE A 374 2.02 -27.68 4.73
CA ILE A 374 1.82 -27.86 3.28
C ILE A 374 0.72 -28.88 3.02
N ALA A 375 0.74 -30.02 3.74
CA ALA A 375 -0.30 -31.04 3.65
C ALA A 375 -1.68 -30.50 4.07
N LEU A 376 -1.73 -29.64 5.09
CA LEU A 376 -2.97 -28.99 5.50
C LEU A 376 -3.49 -28.04 4.41
N VAL A 377 -2.60 -27.22 3.81
CA VAL A 377 -2.98 -26.30 2.73
C VAL A 377 -3.58 -27.04 1.54
N GLU A 378 -2.92 -28.10 1.08
CA GLU A 378 -3.39 -28.90 -0.04
C GLU A 378 -4.75 -29.55 0.24
N ALA A 379 -4.87 -30.23 1.39
CA ALA A 379 -6.10 -30.91 1.79
C ALA A 379 -7.27 -29.92 1.97
N TYR A 380 -7.02 -28.80 2.64
CA TYR A 380 -8.01 -27.77 2.88
C TYR A 380 -8.49 -27.13 1.57
N ALA A 381 -7.55 -26.75 0.70
CA ALA A 381 -7.89 -26.10 -0.58
C ALA A 381 -8.73 -27.03 -1.48
N LYS A 382 -8.41 -28.32 -1.52
CA LYS A 382 -9.19 -29.33 -2.27
C LYS A 382 -10.58 -29.51 -1.68
N GLU A 383 -10.70 -29.66 -0.36
CA GLU A 383 -11.98 -29.87 0.33
C GLU A 383 -12.92 -28.65 0.21
N GLN A 384 -12.36 -27.45 0.25
CA GLN A 384 -13.12 -26.17 0.16
C GLN A 384 -13.37 -25.69 -1.28
N GLY A 385 -12.88 -26.42 -2.30
CA GLY A 385 -12.99 -25.99 -3.70
C GLY A 385 -12.21 -24.72 -4.03
N LEU A 386 -11.10 -24.50 -3.31
CA LEU A 386 -10.15 -23.40 -3.53
C LEU A 386 -8.94 -23.83 -4.39
N TRP A 387 -8.86 -25.12 -4.74
CA TRP A 387 -7.82 -25.65 -5.59
C TRP A 387 -8.15 -25.42 -7.07
N ALA A 388 -7.20 -24.81 -7.80
CA ALA A 388 -7.33 -24.52 -9.22
C ALA A 388 -6.89 -25.74 -10.04
N TYR A 389 -7.86 -26.53 -10.53
CA TYR A 389 -7.61 -27.62 -11.45
C TYR A 389 -7.51 -27.13 -12.88
N ALA A 390 -6.61 -27.74 -13.68
CA ALA A 390 -6.36 -27.33 -15.07
C ALA A 390 -7.59 -27.53 -16.00
N ASP A 391 -8.47 -28.47 -15.66
CA ASP A 391 -9.65 -28.89 -16.43
C ASP A 391 -10.97 -28.37 -15.83
N MET A 392 -10.92 -27.50 -14.81
CA MET A 392 -12.12 -26.93 -14.23
C MET A 392 -12.84 -25.98 -15.19
N ALA A 393 -14.15 -25.89 -15.05
CA ALA A 393 -14.93 -24.91 -15.79
C ALA A 393 -14.56 -23.47 -15.32
N ASP A 394 -14.44 -22.53 -16.26
CA ASP A 394 -14.15 -21.14 -15.93
C ASP A 394 -15.16 -20.61 -14.89
N PRO A 395 -14.72 -19.89 -13.84
CA PRO A 395 -15.65 -19.22 -12.91
C PRO A 395 -16.57 -18.23 -13.61
N ILE A 396 -17.68 -17.86 -12.96
CA ILE A 396 -18.55 -16.78 -13.44
C ILE A 396 -17.94 -15.45 -12.98
N PHE A 397 -17.77 -14.53 -13.92
CA PHE A 397 -17.20 -13.20 -13.65
C PHE A 397 -18.20 -12.11 -14.04
N THR A 398 -18.07 -10.92 -13.43
CA THR A 398 -18.83 -9.73 -13.83
C THR A 398 -18.47 -9.30 -15.24
N ASP A 399 -17.20 -9.40 -15.59
CA ASP A 399 -16.64 -9.08 -16.89
C ASP A 399 -15.34 -9.85 -17.11
N THR A 400 -14.83 -9.90 -18.33
CA THR A 400 -13.62 -10.65 -18.65
C THR A 400 -12.67 -9.88 -19.57
N LEU A 401 -11.39 -10.21 -19.46
CA LEU A 401 -10.30 -9.88 -20.38
C LEU A 401 -9.54 -11.14 -20.74
N GLU A 402 -8.89 -11.13 -21.90
CA GLU A 402 -8.01 -12.22 -22.32
C GLU A 402 -6.69 -11.66 -22.87
N LEU A 403 -5.57 -12.33 -22.54
CA LEU A 403 -4.24 -12.03 -23.06
C LEU A 403 -3.54 -13.32 -23.47
N ASP A 404 -3.16 -13.40 -24.75
CA ASP A 404 -2.17 -14.37 -25.21
C ASP A 404 -0.77 -13.86 -24.83
N MET A 405 -0.11 -14.54 -23.90
CA MET A 405 1.21 -14.14 -23.41
C MET A 405 2.30 -14.17 -24.49
N ALA A 406 2.10 -14.91 -25.59
CA ALA A 406 3.01 -14.87 -26.73
C ALA A 406 3.01 -13.51 -27.46
N SER A 407 2.00 -12.69 -27.26
CA SER A 407 1.92 -11.32 -27.81
C SER A 407 2.66 -10.25 -27.01
N VAL A 408 3.14 -10.60 -25.80
CA VAL A 408 3.87 -9.67 -24.93
C VAL A 408 5.26 -9.41 -25.50
N VAL A 409 5.67 -8.15 -25.51
CA VAL A 409 6.97 -7.71 -26.03
C VAL A 409 7.73 -6.89 -24.98
N PRO A 410 9.08 -6.85 -25.07
CA PRO A 410 9.89 -6.03 -24.15
C PRO A 410 9.40 -4.58 -24.10
N SER A 411 9.19 -4.08 -22.90
CA SER A 411 8.50 -2.80 -22.66
C SER A 411 9.01 -2.10 -21.43
N LEU A 412 8.80 -0.78 -21.40
CA LEU A 412 8.90 0.07 -20.20
C LEU A 412 7.52 0.65 -19.90
N ALA A 413 7.38 1.33 -18.77
CA ALA A 413 6.24 2.21 -18.53
C ALA A 413 6.72 3.58 -18.08
N GLY A 414 6.20 4.63 -18.69
CA GLY A 414 6.58 6.01 -18.40
C GLY A 414 6.31 6.96 -19.57
N PRO A 415 6.78 8.22 -19.43
CA PRO A 415 7.65 8.73 -18.36
C PRO A 415 6.94 9.15 -17.05
N LYS A 416 5.61 8.96 -16.92
CA LYS A 416 4.87 9.56 -15.80
C LYS A 416 4.05 8.61 -14.95
N ARG A 417 3.52 7.52 -15.53
CA ARG A 417 2.57 6.64 -14.84
C ARG A 417 2.85 5.17 -15.16
N PRO A 418 2.55 4.24 -14.23
CA PRO A 418 2.79 2.80 -14.43
C PRO A 418 2.00 2.17 -15.58
N GLN A 419 0.84 2.73 -15.93
CA GLN A 419 0.00 2.25 -17.03
C GLN A 419 0.39 2.79 -18.41
N ASP A 420 1.29 3.76 -18.48
CA ASP A 420 1.77 4.35 -19.73
C ASP A 420 2.86 3.44 -20.34
N LYS A 421 2.43 2.25 -20.77
CA LYS A 421 3.34 1.26 -21.36
C LYS A 421 3.89 1.74 -22.69
N VAL A 422 5.20 1.60 -22.88
CA VAL A 422 5.93 1.91 -24.11
C VAL A 422 6.76 0.69 -24.50
N ILE A 423 6.63 0.20 -25.73
CA ILE A 423 7.51 -0.88 -26.23
C ILE A 423 8.94 -0.39 -26.36
N LEU A 424 9.91 -1.26 -26.08
CA LEU A 424 11.33 -0.90 -25.99
C LEU A 424 11.84 -0.15 -27.23
N THR A 425 11.35 -0.49 -28.42
CA THR A 425 11.72 0.13 -29.69
C THR A 425 11.12 1.52 -29.95
N GLN A 426 10.35 2.07 -29.01
CA GLN A 426 9.67 3.36 -29.16
C GLN A 426 9.94 4.32 -27.97
N VAL A 427 10.81 3.93 -27.05
CA VAL A 427 11.09 4.75 -25.85
C VAL A 427 11.69 6.10 -26.23
N ASP A 428 12.61 6.11 -27.19
CA ASP A 428 13.25 7.31 -27.73
C ASP A 428 12.22 8.25 -28.40
N ASN A 429 11.33 7.72 -29.19
CA ASN A 429 10.30 8.51 -29.87
C ASN A 429 9.33 9.14 -28.87
N VAL A 430 8.85 8.35 -27.89
CA VAL A 430 7.94 8.85 -26.84
C VAL A 430 8.63 9.93 -26.01
N PHE A 431 9.89 9.74 -25.60
CA PHE A 431 10.60 10.75 -24.84
C PHE A 431 10.80 12.05 -25.64
N ASN A 432 11.25 11.94 -26.91
CA ASN A 432 11.47 13.10 -27.77
C ASN A 432 10.17 13.87 -28.06
N ASP A 433 9.05 13.16 -28.26
CA ASP A 433 7.74 13.79 -28.39
C ASP A 433 7.30 14.51 -27.12
N ASP A 434 7.49 13.90 -25.95
CA ASP A 434 7.19 14.52 -24.65
C ASP A 434 8.10 15.71 -24.35
N LEU A 435 9.37 15.66 -24.76
CA LEU A 435 10.33 16.77 -24.61
C LEU A 435 9.77 18.06 -25.24
N ILE A 436 9.22 17.95 -26.44
CA ILE A 436 8.63 19.07 -27.17
C ILE A 436 7.23 19.40 -26.64
N ASN A 437 6.34 18.39 -26.56
CA ASN A 437 4.92 18.64 -26.37
C ASN A 437 4.53 18.83 -24.91
N VAL A 438 5.25 18.19 -23.96
CA VAL A 438 4.95 18.21 -22.53
C VAL A 438 5.92 19.11 -21.77
N TYR A 439 7.23 18.91 -21.95
CA TYR A 439 8.26 19.66 -21.22
C TYR A 439 8.57 21.00 -21.88
N LYS A 440 8.09 21.24 -23.11
CA LYS A 440 8.19 22.54 -23.83
C LYS A 440 9.62 22.96 -24.16
N HIS A 441 10.50 22.00 -24.44
CA HIS A 441 11.82 22.26 -25.00
C HIS A 441 11.74 22.19 -26.51
N ASP A 442 12.12 23.28 -27.19
CA ASP A 442 12.12 23.34 -28.68
C ASP A 442 13.20 22.46 -29.31
N SER A 443 14.24 22.12 -28.56
CA SER A 443 15.32 21.21 -28.92
C SER A 443 15.97 20.64 -27.68
N ALA A 444 16.59 19.46 -27.80
CA ALA A 444 17.34 18.84 -26.69
C ALA A 444 18.51 19.72 -26.24
N LYS A 445 18.65 19.91 -24.93
CA LYS A 445 19.71 20.67 -24.30
C LYS A 445 20.80 19.72 -23.83
N ARG A 446 22.06 20.18 -23.86
CA ARG A 446 23.21 19.57 -23.17
C ARG A 446 24.03 20.65 -22.49
N VAL A 447 24.53 20.38 -21.29
CA VAL A 447 25.29 21.36 -20.48
C VAL A 447 26.47 20.67 -19.82
N ALA A 448 27.59 21.39 -19.70
CA ALA A 448 28.76 20.91 -18.99
C ALA A 448 28.46 20.79 -17.49
N VAL A 449 28.96 19.74 -16.84
CA VAL A 449 28.87 19.54 -15.40
C VAL A 449 30.10 20.13 -14.74
N GLU A 450 29.90 21.04 -13.79
CA GLU A 450 31.00 21.77 -13.14
C GLU A 450 31.97 20.80 -12.45
N GLY A 451 33.28 20.97 -12.74
CA GLY A 451 34.33 20.14 -12.18
C GLY A 451 34.39 18.72 -12.72
N LYS A 452 33.65 18.39 -13.78
CA LYS A 452 33.65 17.08 -14.45
C LYS A 452 34.09 17.17 -15.90
N THR A 453 34.48 16.05 -16.48
CA THR A 453 34.90 15.93 -17.88
C THR A 453 33.76 15.56 -18.83
N HIS A 454 32.56 15.39 -18.32
CA HIS A 454 31.37 15.07 -19.07
C HIS A 454 30.31 16.18 -18.98
N ASP A 455 29.42 16.17 -19.93
CA ASP A 455 28.17 16.93 -19.94
C ASP A 455 26.97 16.04 -19.60
N ILE A 456 25.81 16.66 -19.33
CA ILE A 456 24.52 16.02 -19.22
C ILE A 456 23.49 16.75 -20.08
N GLY A 457 22.49 16.00 -20.55
CA GLY A 457 21.44 16.56 -21.40
C GLY A 457 20.06 15.98 -21.13
N ASP A 458 19.08 16.52 -21.86
CA ASP A 458 17.72 16.02 -21.82
C ASP A 458 17.70 14.52 -22.19
N GLY A 459 17.01 13.73 -21.39
CA GLY A 459 16.90 12.28 -21.55
C GLY A 459 18.09 11.48 -21.01
N ASP A 460 19.11 12.13 -20.44
CA ASP A 460 20.18 11.36 -19.78
C ASP A 460 19.64 10.69 -18.52
N VAL A 461 19.96 9.40 -18.36
CA VAL A 461 19.58 8.59 -17.21
C VAL A 461 20.52 8.93 -16.06
N VAL A 462 20.02 9.65 -15.06
CA VAL A 462 20.81 10.04 -13.88
C VAL A 462 20.56 9.14 -12.66
N ILE A 463 19.51 8.31 -12.70
CA ILE A 463 19.23 7.28 -11.70
C ILE A 463 18.89 5.97 -12.42
N ALA A 464 19.62 4.91 -12.09
CA ALA A 464 19.31 3.54 -12.50
C ALA A 464 19.27 2.66 -11.25
N ALA A 465 18.05 2.26 -10.82
CA ALA A 465 17.88 1.57 -9.55
C ALA A 465 17.12 0.24 -9.68
N ILE A 466 17.77 -0.84 -9.26
CA ILE A 466 17.09 -2.11 -8.99
C ILE A 466 16.50 -1.99 -7.58
N THR A 467 15.15 -1.78 -7.52
CA THR A 467 14.43 -1.54 -6.26
C THR A 467 13.64 -2.76 -5.82
N SER A 468 13.29 -2.82 -4.55
CA SER A 468 12.65 -3.97 -3.91
C SER A 468 11.16 -4.18 -4.24
N CYS A 469 10.49 -3.23 -4.89
CA CYS A 469 9.02 -3.17 -4.85
C CYS A 469 8.30 -4.30 -5.59
N THR A 470 8.59 -4.56 -6.87
CA THR A 470 7.80 -5.51 -7.68
C THR A 470 8.62 -6.72 -8.11
N ASN A 471 9.81 -6.48 -8.59
CA ASN A 471 10.58 -7.45 -9.35
C ASN A 471 11.54 -8.29 -8.50
N THR A 472 12.00 -7.82 -7.34
CA THR A 472 13.02 -8.52 -6.57
C THR A 472 12.54 -9.80 -5.87
N SER A 473 11.23 -9.98 -5.73
CA SER A 473 10.63 -11.25 -5.30
C SER A 473 10.68 -12.33 -6.39
N ASN A 474 11.05 -11.94 -7.63
CA ASN A 474 11.17 -12.85 -8.75
C ASN A 474 12.65 -13.12 -9.07
N PRO A 475 13.19 -14.30 -8.70
CA PRO A 475 14.59 -14.61 -8.91
C PRO A 475 15.01 -14.58 -10.38
N SER A 476 14.10 -14.87 -11.33
CA SER A 476 14.43 -14.93 -12.76
C SER A 476 14.95 -13.60 -13.29
N VAL A 477 14.29 -12.49 -12.93
CA VAL A 477 14.69 -11.16 -13.42
C VAL A 477 15.93 -10.62 -12.70
N LEU A 478 16.19 -11.03 -11.45
CA LEU A 478 17.41 -10.64 -10.72
C LEU A 478 18.62 -11.42 -11.22
N VAL A 479 18.48 -12.73 -11.48
CA VAL A 479 19.52 -13.55 -12.12
C VAL A 479 19.80 -13.03 -13.53
N ALA A 480 18.75 -12.68 -14.30
CA ALA A 480 18.92 -12.07 -15.62
C ALA A 480 19.71 -10.75 -15.55
N ALA A 481 19.44 -9.88 -14.56
CA ALA A 481 20.20 -8.64 -14.35
C ALA A 481 21.68 -8.91 -14.05
N GLY A 482 21.98 -9.90 -13.19
CA GLY A 482 23.35 -10.34 -12.90
C GLY A 482 24.06 -10.92 -14.13
N LEU A 483 23.36 -11.69 -14.98
CA LEU A 483 23.90 -12.22 -16.23
C LEU A 483 24.16 -11.11 -17.26
N VAL A 484 23.28 -10.09 -17.37
CA VAL A 484 23.54 -8.88 -18.18
C VAL A 484 24.81 -8.19 -17.71
N ALA A 485 24.98 -8.00 -16.39
CA ALA A 485 26.18 -7.41 -15.81
C ALA A 485 27.43 -8.24 -16.13
N ARG A 486 27.37 -9.58 -15.98
CA ARG A 486 28.46 -10.49 -16.32
C ARG A 486 28.89 -10.38 -17.78
N LYS A 487 27.94 -10.42 -18.71
CA LYS A 487 28.23 -10.30 -20.15
C LYS A 487 28.77 -8.90 -20.49
N ALA A 488 28.22 -7.83 -19.88
CA ALA A 488 28.72 -6.46 -20.03
C ALA A 488 30.17 -6.31 -19.53
N ASN A 489 30.50 -6.92 -18.39
CA ASN A 489 31.86 -6.95 -17.84
C ASN A 489 32.84 -7.61 -18.77
N ALA A 490 32.45 -8.69 -19.46
CA ALA A 490 33.30 -9.39 -20.43
C ALA A 490 33.69 -8.50 -21.63
N PHE A 491 32.83 -7.55 -22.01
CA PHE A 491 33.12 -6.52 -23.02
C PHE A 491 33.84 -5.29 -22.43
N GLY A 492 33.97 -5.20 -21.11
CA GLY A 492 34.58 -4.04 -20.43
C GLY A 492 33.66 -2.83 -20.33
N LEU A 493 32.34 -3.01 -20.52
CA LEU A 493 31.37 -1.92 -20.38
C LEU A 493 31.25 -1.43 -18.94
N ARG A 494 31.00 -0.14 -18.78
CA ARG A 494 30.78 0.52 -17.48
C ARG A 494 29.62 1.51 -17.60
N PRO A 495 28.85 1.76 -16.52
CA PRO A 495 27.85 2.83 -16.49
C PRO A 495 28.43 4.17 -16.83
N LYS A 496 27.60 5.07 -17.35
CA LYS A 496 28.02 6.44 -17.59
C LYS A 496 28.30 7.16 -16.27
N PRO A 497 29.26 8.10 -16.23
CA PRO A 497 29.73 8.70 -14.97
C PRO A 497 28.71 9.60 -14.26
N TRP A 498 27.62 9.93 -14.92
CA TRP A 498 26.50 10.71 -14.34
C TRP A 498 25.39 9.84 -13.76
N VAL A 499 25.43 8.51 -13.95
CA VAL A 499 24.37 7.61 -13.50
C VAL A 499 24.61 7.17 -12.06
N LYS A 500 23.67 7.47 -11.18
CA LYS A 500 23.59 6.92 -9.84
C LYS A 500 22.94 5.54 -9.92
N THR A 501 23.74 4.50 -9.66
CA THR A 501 23.31 3.10 -9.66
C THR A 501 23.07 2.60 -8.24
N SER A 502 22.09 1.70 -8.04
CA SER A 502 21.84 1.08 -6.75
C SER A 502 21.14 -0.27 -6.87
N LEU A 503 21.43 -1.17 -5.93
CA LEU A 503 20.74 -2.45 -5.73
C LEU A 503 20.15 -2.46 -4.32
N ALA A 504 18.81 -2.45 -4.22
CA ALA A 504 18.06 -2.56 -2.97
C ALA A 504 17.07 -3.72 -3.05
N PRO A 505 17.48 -4.96 -2.69
CA PRO A 505 16.64 -6.14 -2.80
C PRO A 505 15.49 -6.12 -1.77
N GLY A 506 14.44 -6.88 -2.06
CA GLY A 506 13.28 -7.02 -1.20
C GLY A 506 13.45 -8.03 -0.04
N SER A 507 14.50 -8.86 -0.06
CA SER A 507 14.90 -9.72 1.07
C SER A 507 16.38 -10.08 1.01
N GLN A 508 16.92 -10.54 2.14
CA GLN A 508 18.30 -10.99 2.23
C GLN A 508 18.56 -12.28 1.42
N VAL A 509 17.53 -13.06 1.11
CA VAL A 509 17.64 -14.26 0.28
C VAL A 509 18.12 -13.91 -1.13
N VAL A 510 17.76 -12.72 -1.64
CA VAL A 510 18.21 -12.25 -2.96
C VAL A 510 19.73 -12.14 -3.02
N THR A 511 20.35 -11.55 -2.02
CA THR A 511 21.82 -11.46 -1.97
C THR A 511 22.47 -12.83 -1.82
N ASP A 512 21.86 -13.73 -1.06
CA ASP A 512 22.39 -15.08 -0.88
C ASP A 512 22.50 -15.86 -2.20
N TYR A 513 21.45 -15.84 -3.03
CA TYR A 513 21.52 -16.56 -4.31
C TYR A 513 22.37 -15.84 -5.35
N LEU A 514 22.42 -14.50 -5.35
CA LEU A 514 23.32 -13.75 -6.24
C LEU A 514 24.80 -14.00 -5.87
N ASP A 515 25.12 -14.05 -4.57
CA ASP A 515 26.45 -14.38 -4.09
C ASP A 515 26.85 -15.80 -4.46
N ARG A 516 25.96 -16.79 -4.22
CA ARG A 516 26.21 -18.20 -4.56
C ARG A 516 26.40 -18.39 -6.06
N ALA A 517 25.66 -17.65 -6.91
CA ALA A 517 25.81 -17.66 -8.35
C ALA A 517 27.04 -16.87 -8.86
N GLY A 518 27.75 -16.16 -7.97
CA GLY A 518 28.87 -15.28 -8.30
C GLY A 518 28.46 -14.04 -9.12
N LEU A 519 27.16 -13.65 -9.05
CA LEU A 519 26.61 -12.51 -9.81
C LEU A 519 26.76 -11.18 -9.07
N THR A 520 26.94 -11.19 -7.76
CA THR A 520 27.16 -9.97 -6.96
C THR A 520 28.40 -9.22 -7.44
N ALA A 521 29.52 -9.93 -7.64
CA ALA A 521 30.76 -9.30 -8.15
C ALA A 521 30.58 -8.67 -9.53
N ASP A 522 29.74 -9.27 -10.39
CA ASP A 522 29.44 -8.74 -11.72
C ASP A 522 28.59 -7.47 -11.64
N LEU A 523 27.58 -7.46 -10.76
CA LEU A 523 26.73 -6.30 -10.49
C LEU A 523 27.53 -5.16 -9.85
N ASP A 524 28.39 -5.47 -8.87
CA ASP A 524 29.29 -4.50 -8.23
C ASP A 524 30.22 -3.84 -9.24
N ALA A 525 30.77 -4.60 -10.19
CA ALA A 525 31.67 -4.08 -11.21
C ALA A 525 30.97 -3.08 -12.16
N VAL A 526 29.66 -3.17 -12.33
CA VAL A 526 28.85 -2.19 -13.06
C VAL A 526 28.10 -1.23 -12.12
N GLY A 527 28.60 -1.06 -10.90
CA GLY A 527 28.15 -0.06 -9.94
C GLY A 527 26.84 -0.36 -9.21
N PHE A 528 26.20 -1.51 -9.43
CA PHE A 528 24.99 -1.92 -8.72
C PHE A 528 25.31 -2.59 -7.38
N ASN A 529 26.02 -1.84 -6.52
CA ASN A 529 26.33 -2.27 -5.17
C ASN A 529 25.06 -2.29 -4.31
N LEU A 530 25.02 -3.21 -3.34
CA LEU A 530 23.98 -3.24 -2.31
C LEU A 530 23.99 -1.91 -1.53
N VAL A 531 22.80 -1.29 -1.40
CA VAL A 531 22.61 -0.02 -0.66
C VAL A 531 21.74 -0.19 0.58
N GLY A 532 21.04 -1.30 0.72
CA GLY A 532 20.16 -1.65 1.83
C GLY A 532 19.05 -2.60 1.38
N TYR A 533 18.19 -2.99 2.32
CA TYR A 533 17.01 -3.83 2.07
C TYR A 533 15.76 -3.03 2.41
N GLY A 534 14.79 -2.99 1.49
CA GLY A 534 13.53 -2.28 1.69
C GLY A 534 13.20 -1.29 0.59
N CYS A 535 12.13 -0.53 0.79
CA CYS A 535 11.63 0.42 -0.20
C CYS A 535 12.49 1.68 -0.23
N THR A 536 13.24 1.87 -1.30
CA THR A 536 14.15 3.01 -1.49
C THR A 536 13.64 3.98 -2.55
N THR A 537 14.08 3.85 -3.78
CA THR A 537 13.84 4.80 -4.88
C THR A 537 12.35 5.01 -5.18
N CYS A 538 11.52 3.98 -5.08
CA CYS A 538 10.09 4.04 -5.39
C CYS A 538 9.27 4.97 -4.47
N ILE A 539 9.77 5.32 -3.28
CA ILE A 539 9.09 6.20 -2.32
C ILE A 539 9.78 7.54 -2.09
N GLY A 540 10.82 7.84 -2.86
CA GLY A 540 11.58 9.08 -2.70
C GLY A 540 12.78 8.97 -1.77
N ASN A 541 13.18 7.75 -1.39
CA ASN A 541 14.38 7.48 -0.62
C ASN A 541 15.60 7.21 -1.53
N SER A 542 15.58 7.75 -2.75
CA SER A 542 16.72 7.67 -3.69
C SER A 542 17.99 8.34 -3.14
N GLY A 543 17.85 9.17 -2.11
CA GLY A 543 18.94 10.04 -1.66
C GLY A 543 19.27 11.15 -2.68
N PRO A 544 20.18 12.06 -2.35
CA PRO A 544 20.56 13.15 -3.23
C PRO A 544 21.35 12.64 -4.45
N LEU A 545 21.23 13.34 -5.58
CA LEU A 545 22.20 13.24 -6.66
C LEU A 545 23.51 13.91 -6.24
N ALA A 546 24.61 13.59 -6.93
CA ALA A 546 25.85 14.34 -6.78
C ALA A 546 25.59 15.83 -7.05
N GLU A 547 26.07 16.70 -6.16
CA GLU A 547 25.76 18.13 -6.19
C GLU A 547 25.99 18.80 -7.56
N PRO A 548 27.12 18.56 -8.29
CA PRO A 548 27.30 19.13 -9.62
C PRO A 548 26.26 18.67 -10.66
N ILE A 549 25.76 17.44 -10.54
CA ILE A 549 24.70 16.91 -11.42
C ILE A 549 23.36 17.60 -11.10
N SER A 550 22.99 17.67 -9.81
CA SER A 550 21.77 18.35 -9.37
C SER A 550 21.79 19.84 -9.76
N ALA A 551 22.91 20.53 -9.56
CA ALA A 551 23.10 21.94 -9.96
C ALA A 551 22.95 22.13 -11.47
N ALA A 552 23.52 21.26 -12.28
CA ALA A 552 23.41 21.33 -13.74
C ALA A 552 21.96 21.10 -14.20
N ILE A 553 21.24 20.11 -13.64
CA ILE A 553 19.83 19.83 -13.94
C ILE A 553 18.96 21.05 -13.62
N ASN A 554 19.03 21.54 -12.38
CA ASN A 554 18.15 22.61 -11.89
C ASN A 554 18.51 23.99 -12.45
N GLY A 555 19.82 24.25 -12.65
CA GLY A 555 20.29 25.52 -13.16
C GLY A 555 19.99 25.75 -14.64
N HIS A 556 19.82 24.70 -15.43
CA HIS A 556 19.63 24.77 -16.87
C HIS A 556 18.30 24.15 -17.36
N ASP A 557 17.42 23.77 -16.43
CA ASP A 557 16.12 23.17 -16.75
C ASP A 557 16.26 21.93 -17.64
N ILE A 558 17.15 21.01 -17.27
CA ILE A 558 17.33 19.72 -17.97
C ILE A 558 16.22 18.74 -17.59
N VAL A 559 15.67 18.04 -18.57
CA VAL A 559 14.71 16.93 -18.37
C VAL A 559 15.51 15.64 -18.21
N ALA A 560 16.06 15.44 -17.01
CA ALA A 560 16.76 14.20 -16.67
C ALA A 560 15.79 13.02 -16.54
N ALA A 561 16.29 11.80 -16.81
CA ALA A 561 15.52 10.56 -16.73
C ALA A 561 15.97 9.66 -15.58
N SER A 562 15.05 8.81 -15.10
CA SER A 562 15.34 7.65 -14.28
C SER A 562 14.80 6.37 -14.91
N VAL A 563 15.51 5.25 -14.73
CA VAL A 563 15.04 3.91 -15.10
C VAL A 563 15.11 3.01 -13.87
N ILE A 564 13.96 2.55 -13.39
CA ILE A 564 13.87 1.84 -12.10
C ILE A 564 13.03 0.58 -12.22
N SER A 565 13.36 -0.46 -11.46
CA SER A 565 12.58 -1.70 -11.43
C SER A 565 11.43 -1.68 -10.40
N GLY A 566 10.91 -0.49 -10.12
CA GLY A 566 9.82 -0.28 -9.16
C GLY A 566 8.43 -0.49 -9.76
N ASN A 567 7.42 -0.01 -9.03
CA ASN A 567 6.00 -0.05 -9.42
C ASN A 567 5.39 1.34 -9.61
N ARG A 568 6.05 2.42 -9.19
CA ARG A 568 5.59 3.80 -9.30
C ARG A 568 6.70 4.71 -9.80
N ASN A 569 6.35 5.56 -10.75
CA ASN A 569 7.26 6.47 -11.44
C ASN A 569 6.71 7.90 -11.52
N PHE A 570 5.91 8.31 -10.53
CA PHE A 570 5.33 9.66 -10.53
C PHE A 570 6.40 10.73 -10.39
N GLU A 571 6.25 11.83 -11.13
CA GLU A 571 7.14 13.00 -11.04
C GLU A 571 7.19 13.55 -9.61
N GLY A 572 8.40 13.89 -9.15
CA GLY A 572 8.64 14.37 -7.78
C GLY A 572 8.59 13.31 -6.69
N ARG A 573 8.29 12.04 -7.06
CA ARG A 573 8.28 10.91 -6.12
C ARG A 573 9.62 10.16 -6.09
N VAL A 574 10.21 9.88 -7.25
CA VAL A 574 11.49 9.15 -7.37
C VAL A 574 12.63 10.03 -6.88
N SER A 575 12.71 11.24 -7.39
CA SER A 575 13.68 12.28 -7.01
C SER A 575 13.09 13.65 -7.34
N PRO A 576 13.40 14.72 -6.58
CA PRO A 576 12.97 16.06 -6.92
C PRO A 576 13.66 16.60 -8.19
N ASP A 577 14.82 16.06 -8.56
CA ASP A 577 15.62 16.51 -9.70
C ASP A 577 15.26 15.81 -11.01
N VAL A 578 14.41 14.77 -10.99
CA VAL A 578 14.11 13.92 -12.16
C VAL A 578 12.65 14.04 -12.56
N ARG A 579 12.41 14.42 -13.82
CA ARG A 579 11.05 14.62 -14.34
C ARG A 579 10.54 13.45 -15.18
N ALA A 580 11.42 12.77 -15.93
CA ALA A 580 11.06 11.63 -16.77
C ALA A 580 11.44 10.31 -16.06
N ASN A 581 10.44 9.54 -15.59
CA ASN A 581 10.68 8.33 -14.82
C ASN A 581 10.11 7.11 -15.54
N PHE A 582 10.95 6.09 -15.77
CA PHE A 582 10.55 4.86 -16.47
C PHE A 582 10.65 3.65 -15.54
N LEU A 583 9.60 2.83 -15.55
CA LEU A 583 9.61 1.48 -14.96
C LEU A 583 10.14 0.49 -15.99
N ALA A 584 11.04 -0.39 -15.58
CA ALA A 584 11.67 -1.39 -16.44
C ALA A 584 11.99 -2.66 -15.66
N SER A 585 12.25 -3.76 -16.37
CA SER A 585 12.79 -4.98 -15.76
C SER A 585 14.20 -4.75 -15.22
N PRO A 586 14.63 -5.44 -14.15
CA PRO A 586 15.99 -5.35 -13.60
C PRO A 586 17.11 -5.47 -14.64
N PRO A 587 17.07 -6.42 -15.61
CA PRO A 587 18.10 -6.48 -16.65
C PRO A 587 18.11 -5.24 -17.58
N LEU A 588 16.94 -4.64 -17.88
CA LEU A 588 16.88 -3.38 -18.61
C LEU A 588 17.40 -2.21 -17.80
N VAL A 589 17.21 -2.18 -16.48
CA VAL A 589 17.80 -1.14 -15.60
C VAL A 589 19.33 -1.16 -15.72
N VAL A 590 19.95 -2.35 -15.66
CA VAL A 590 21.41 -2.48 -15.86
C VAL A 590 21.82 -1.98 -17.25
N ALA A 591 21.09 -2.39 -18.28
CA ALA A 591 21.40 -2.00 -19.67
C ALA A 591 21.28 -0.48 -19.89
N TYR A 592 20.25 0.18 -19.31
CA TYR A 592 20.08 1.63 -19.37
C TYR A 592 21.15 2.41 -18.59
N ALA A 593 21.67 1.86 -17.49
CA ALA A 593 22.79 2.44 -16.79
C ALA A 593 24.06 2.48 -17.66
N LEU A 594 24.30 1.42 -18.45
CA LEU A 594 25.42 1.32 -19.40
C LEU A 594 25.25 2.27 -20.59
N LYS A 595 24.03 2.35 -21.15
CA LYS A 595 23.68 3.26 -22.26
C LYS A 595 23.71 4.73 -21.81
N GLY A 596 23.10 5.05 -20.68
CA GLY A 596 23.10 6.38 -20.06
C GLY A 596 22.08 7.37 -20.60
N THR A 597 21.21 6.99 -21.54
CA THR A 597 20.18 7.85 -22.12
C THR A 597 18.94 7.09 -22.58
N VAL A 598 17.78 7.78 -22.64
CA VAL A 598 16.51 7.27 -23.21
C VAL A 598 16.21 7.88 -24.59
N THR A 599 17.12 8.68 -25.16
CA THR A 599 16.88 9.45 -26.39
C THR A 599 17.24 8.70 -27.67
N GLU A 600 17.75 7.47 -27.55
CA GLU A 600 18.18 6.67 -28.66
C GLU A 600 17.48 5.30 -28.67
N ASP A 601 17.13 4.79 -29.87
CA ASP A 601 16.58 3.45 -30.02
C ASP A 601 17.56 2.39 -29.48
N PHE A 602 17.13 1.72 -28.43
CA PHE A 602 17.92 0.77 -27.65
C PHE A 602 18.26 -0.50 -28.42
N THR A 603 17.50 -0.82 -29.45
CA THR A 603 17.63 -2.07 -30.21
C THR A 603 18.52 -1.94 -31.42
N THR A 604 18.70 -0.74 -31.96
CA THR A 604 19.46 -0.48 -33.19
C THR A 604 20.76 0.26 -32.96
N THR A 605 20.90 0.98 -31.82
CA THR A 605 22.13 1.70 -31.48
C THR A 605 22.95 0.94 -30.44
N PRO A 606 24.29 0.98 -30.49
CA PRO A 606 25.12 0.30 -29.50
C PRO A 606 24.92 0.85 -28.08
N ILE A 607 25.02 -0.04 -27.11
CA ILE A 607 25.02 0.32 -25.67
C ILE A 607 26.35 1.01 -25.29
N GLY A 608 27.40 0.60 -25.90
CA GLY A 608 28.76 1.10 -25.70
C GLY A 608 29.75 0.41 -26.61
N GLN A 609 31.02 0.63 -26.37
CA GLN A 609 32.11 -0.03 -27.11
C GLN A 609 32.89 -0.97 -26.19
N ALA A 610 33.22 -2.14 -26.71
CA ALA A 610 34.11 -3.09 -26.05
C ALA A 610 35.54 -2.53 -25.95
N THR A 611 36.38 -3.22 -25.17
CA THR A 611 37.78 -2.81 -24.97
C THR A 611 38.60 -2.87 -26.26
N ASP A 612 38.17 -3.62 -27.28
CA ASP A 612 38.79 -3.72 -28.61
C ASP A 612 38.23 -2.67 -29.58
N GLY A 613 37.28 -1.80 -29.13
CA GLY A 613 36.66 -0.74 -29.93
C GLY A 613 35.47 -1.23 -30.77
N SER A 614 35.05 -2.48 -30.67
CA SER A 614 33.82 -2.97 -31.33
C SER A 614 32.56 -2.48 -30.65
N ASP A 615 31.51 -2.22 -31.41
CA ASP A 615 30.21 -1.83 -30.89
C ASP A 615 29.50 -3.02 -30.23
N VAL A 616 28.94 -2.80 -29.04
CA VAL A 616 28.18 -3.79 -28.26
C VAL A 616 26.71 -3.38 -28.19
N PHE A 617 25.83 -4.29 -28.58
CA PHE A 617 24.39 -4.09 -28.62
C PHE A 617 23.69 -4.83 -27.49
N LEU A 618 22.43 -4.50 -27.23
CA LEU A 618 21.62 -5.17 -26.19
C LEU A 618 21.59 -6.71 -26.38
N ARG A 619 21.42 -7.18 -27.61
CA ARG A 619 21.41 -8.61 -27.94
C ARG A 619 22.71 -9.38 -27.58
N ASP A 620 23.83 -8.67 -27.48
CA ASP A 620 25.14 -9.30 -27.20
C ASP A 620 25.30 -9.57 -25.70
N ILE A 621 24.56 -8.87 -24.86
CA ILE A 621 24.60 -9.00 -23.40
C ILE A 621 23.31 -9.61 -22.80
N TRP A 622 22.24 -9.78 -23.61
CA TRP A 622 20.98 -10.35 -23.11
C TRP A 622 21.11 -11.86 -22.85
N PRO A 623 20.69 -12.36 -21.65
CA PRO A 623 20.75 -13.81 -21.39
C PRO A 623 19.58 -14.53 -22.05
N THR A 624 19.77 -15.80 -22.36
CA THR A 624 18.70 -16.71 -22.76
C THR A 624 17.90 -17.16 -21.54
N ASN A 625 16.63 -17.55 -21.74
CA ASN A 625 15.80 -18.13 -20.69
C ASN A 625 16.43 -19.39 -20.09
N GLN A 626 17.15 -20.17 -20.88
CA GLN A 626 17.87 -21.37 -20.41
C GLN A 626 19.04 -21.01 -19.48
N GLU A 627 19.85 -19.98 -19.80
CA GLU A 627 20.94 -19.51 -18.93
C GLU A 627 20.38 -19.07 -17.56
N VAL A 628 19.26 -18.34 -17.56
CA VAL A 628 18.60 -17.91 -16.33
C VAL A 628 18.11 -19.11 -15.51
N HIS A 629 17.42 -20.04 -16.14
CA HIS A 629 16.91 -21.27 -15.52
C HIS A 629 18.02 -22.11 -14.88
N ASP A 630 19.13 -22.33 -15.60
CA ASP A 630 20.25 -23.12 -15.12
C ASP A 630 20.89 -22.51 -13.87
N VAL A 631 21.09 -21.18 -13.87
CA VAL A 631 21.62 -20.46 -12.71
C VAL A 631 20.66 -20.53 -11.52
N MET A 632 19.35 -20.33 -11.74
CA MET A 632 18.36 -20.44 -10.68
C MET A 632 18.35 -21.84 -10.05
N THR A 633 18.27 -22.88 -10.86
CA THR A 633 18.19 -24.28 -10.41
C THR A 633 19.44 -24.69 -9.63
N ALA A 634 20.61 -24.19 -10.02
CA ALA A 634 21.87 -24.52 -9.36
C ALA A 634 22.08 -23.76 -8.02
N ASN A 635 21.45 -22.60 -7.82
CA ASN A 635 21.84 -21.69 -6.75
C ASN A 635 20.71 -21.32 -5.78
N ILE A 636 19.45 -21.71 -6.01
CA ILE A 636 18.34 -21.34 -5.11
C ILE A 636 17.79 -22.60 -4.46
N ASP A 637 17.81 -22.64 -3.13
CA ASP A 637 17.26 -23.75 -2.37
C ASP A 637 16.57 -23.30 -1.05
N ARG A 638 15.84 -24.24 -0.46
CA ARG A 638 15.08 -24.04 0.80
C ARG A 638 15.96 -23.54 1.95
N SER A 639 17.22 -23.95 2.03
CA SER A 639 18.08 -23.62 3.16
C SER A 639 18.34 -22.14 3.30
N MET A 640 18.34 -21.37 2.22
CA MET A 640 18.50 -19.92 2.21
C MET A 640 17.35 -19.24 2.97
N PHE A 641 16.13 -19.61 2.62
CA PHE A 641 14.92 -19.05 3.25
C PHE A 641 14.86 -19.42 4.74
N THR A 642 15.06 -20.68 5.08
CA THR A 642 14.99 -21.13 6.47
C THR A 642 16.08 -20.50 7.32
N ALA A 643 17.29 -20.31 6.80
CA ALA A 643 18.38 -19.67 7.53
C ALA A 643 18.11 -18.19 7.80
N ARG A 644 17.61 -17.44 6.79
CA ARG A 644 17.35 -16.00 6.93
C ARG A 644 16.15 -15.71 7.83
N TYR A 645 15.10 -16.50 7.74
CA TYR A 645 13.87 -16.25 8.50
C TYR A 645 13.85 -16.90 9.89
N ALA A 646 14.80 -17.78 10.24
CA ALA A 646 14.88 -18.40 11.58
C ALA A 646 14.89 -17.37 12.72
N LYS A 647 15.44 -16.17 12.49
CA LYS A 647 15.62 -15.11 13.47
C LYS A 647 15.03 -13.78 13.04
N VAL A 648 13.96 -13.84 12.24
CA VAL A 648 13.36 -12.66 11.58
C VAL A 648 12.97 -11.53 12.57
N TYR A 649 12.67 -11.85 13.83
CA TYR A 649 12.25 -10.87 14.85
C TYR A 649 13.40 -10.46 15.79
N GLU A 650 14.59 -11.09 15.72
CA GLU A 650 15.71 -10.77 16.60
C GLU A 650 16.43 -9.49 16.16
N GLY A 651 16.54 -9.26 14.85
CA GLY A 651 17.24 -8.13 14.25
C GLY A 651 18.77 -8.19 14.41
N ASP A 652 19.41 -7.14 13.93
CA ASP A 652 20.85 -6.94 13.99
C ASP A 652 21.33 -6.45 15.38
N ALA A 653 22.64 -6.22 15.50
CA ALA A 653 23.26 -5.74 16.75
C ALA A 653 22.75 -4.33 17.15
N HIS A 654 22.38 -3.46 16.20
CA HIS A 654 21.84 -2.13 16.50
C HIS A 654 20.44 -2.24 17.09
N TRP A 655 19.56 -3.05 16.50
CA TRP A 655 18.22 -3.30 17.03
C TRP A 655 18.25 -3.94 18.42
N GLN A 656 19.17 -4.89 18.66
CA GLN A 656 19.30 -5.57 19.96
C GLN A 656 19.78 -4.61 21.08
N LYS A 657 20.58 -3.59 20.76
CA LYS A 657 21.03 -2.59 21.73
C LYS A 657 19.93 -1.64 22.23
N ILE A 658 18.81 -1.52 21.51
CA ILE A 658 17.69 -0.66 21.93
C ILE A 658 17.07 -1.22 23.21
N GLN A 659 17.15 -0.48 24.31
CA GLN A 659 16.61 -0.86 25.61
C GLN A 659 15.35 -0.05 25.91
N VAL A 660 14.22 -0.73 25.95
CA VAL A 660 12.91 -0.15 26.35
C VAL A 660 12.19 -1.13 27.26
N GLU A 661 11.37 -0.63 28.16
CA GLU A 661 10.50 -1.42 29.03
C GLU A 661 9.07 -1.41 28.47
N GLY A 662 8.34 -2.53 28.61
CA GLY A 662 6.92 -2.58 28.32
C GLY A 662 6.11 -1.89 29.40
N SER A 663 5.02 -1.23 29.01
CA SER A 663 4.12 -0.51 29.91
C SER A 663 2.72 -0.41 29.32
N ASP A 664 1.70 -0.21 30.20
CA ASP A 664 0.31 -0.09 29.72
C ASP A 664 0.08 1.18 28.89
N THR A 665 0.75 2.28 29.23
CA THR A 665 0.74 3.53 28.46
C THR A 665 2.15 3.90 28.02
N TYR A 666 2.27 4.61 26.88
CA TYR A 666 3.55 5.11 26.40
C TYR A 666 3.96 6.39 27.13
N GLN A 667 5.24 6.51 27.46
CA GLN A 667 5.81 7.72 28.06
C GLN A 667 6.20 8.71 26.95
N TRP A 668 5.28 9.59 26.58
CA TRP A 668 5.49 10.62 25.55
C TRP A 668 6.62 11.57 25.95
N ARG A 669 7.56 11.79 25.02
CA ARG A 669 8.70 12.71 25.22
C ARG A 669 8.35 14.06 24.61
N ALA A 670 8.21 15.11 25.41
CA ALA A 670 7.85 16.46 24.95
C ALA A 670 8.84 17.06 23.92
N GLY A 671 10.10 16.65 23.96
CA GLY A 671 11.12 17.09 22.99
C GLY A 671 11.21 16.25 21.71
N SER A 672 10.43 15.16 21.60
CA SER A 672 10.43 14.33 20.39
C SER A 672 9.88 15.10 19.20
N THR A 673 10.49 14.90 18.04
CA THR A 673 9.98 15.40 16.75
C THR A 673 9.60 14.24 15.79
N TYR A 674 9.61 13.00 16.29
CA TYR A 674 9.21 11.79 15.56
C TYR A 674 7.91 11.18 16.06
N VAL A 675 7.62 11.25 17.36
CA VAL A 675 6.48 10.61 17.99
C VAL A 675 5.83 11.59 19.00
N ALA A 676 4.54 11.86 18.83
CA ALA A 676 3.80 12.74 19.74
C ALA A 676 2.36 12.24 19.93
N ASN A 677 1.81 12.45 21.14
CA ASN A 677 0.40 12.12 21.42
C ASN A 677 -0.52 12.96 20.54
N PRO A 678 -1.33 12.37 19.65
CA PRO A 678 -2.23 13.14 18.79
C PRO A 678 -3.47 13.62 19.54
N PRO A 679 -4.05 14.77 19.16
CA PRO A 679 -5.15 15.38 19.91
C PRO A 679 -6.53 14.78 19.60
N TYR A 680 -6.62 13.63 18.93
CA TYR A 680 -7.88 13.08 18.45
C TYR A 680 -8.87 12.78 19.58
N PHE A 681 -8.39 12.35 20.75
CA PHE A 681 -9.20 11.89 21.89
C PHE A 681 -9.29 12.92 23.02
N GLU A 682 -8.75 14.13 22.83
CA GLU A 682 -8.82 15.20 23.83
C GLU A 682 -10.27 15.59 24.11
N GLY A 683 -10.66 15.62 25.37
CA GLY A 683 -12.02 15.96 25.79
C GLY A 683 -13.10 14.95 25.41
N MET A 684 -12.70 13.74 24.96
CA MET A 684 -13.64 12.69 24.58
C MET A 684 -14.49 12.24 25.78
N SER A 685 -15.78 12.03 25.56
CA SER A 685 -16.72 11.46 26.50
C SER A 685 -17.35 10.16 25.98
N MET A 686 -17.97 9.39 26.90
CA MET A 686 -18.68 8.15 26.53
C MET A 686 -19.89 8.40 25.61
N THR A 687 -20.51 9.57 25.71
CA THR A 687 -21.60 9.97 24.80
C THR A 687 -21.02 10.82 23.68
N PRO A 688 -21.23 10.46 22.38
CA PRO A 688 -20.79 11.28 21.27
C PRO A 688 -21.42 12.68 21.32
N ALA A 689 -20.63 13.70 20.98
CA ALA A 689 -21.18 15.03 20.72
C ALA A 689 -22.06 14.98 19.46
N PRO A 690 -23.16 15.74 19.39
CA PRO A 690 -23.97 15.83 18.18
C PRO A 690 -23.15 16.33 17.00
N VAL A 691 -23.31 15.69 15.85
CA VAL A 691 -22.71 16.18 14.61
C VAL A 691 -23.45 17.42 14.18
N MET A 692 -22.73 18.54 14.03
CA MET A 692 -23.28 19.84 13.71
C MET A 692 -23.30 20.07 12.20
N ASP A 693 -24.26 20.88 11.74
CA ASP A 693 -24.27 21.40 10.39
C ASP A 693 -23.01 22.21 10.08
N ILE A 694 -22.60 22.22 8.83
CA ILE A 694 -21.44 22.97 8.36
C ILE A 694 -21.96 24.30 7.82
N ILE A 695 -21.70 25.39 8.53
CA ILE A 695 -22.27 26.70 8.23
C ILE A 695 -21.16 27.65 7.75
N GLU A 696 -21.37 28.29 6.60
CA GLU A 696 -20.49 29.31 6.00
C GLU A 696 -19.01 28.89 5.90
N ALA A 697 -18.78 27.60 5.64
CA ALA A 697 -17.43 27.08 5.46
C ALA A 697 -16.71 27.76 4.28
N LYS A 698 -15.41 28.03 4.45
CA LYS A 698 -14.58 28.61 3.40
C LYS A 698 -13.74 27.53 2.69
N PRO A 699 -13.47 27.69 1.38
CA PRO A 699 -12.57 26.78 0.70
C PRO A 699 -11.14 26.99 1.21
N LEU A 700 -10.50 25.89 1.60
CA LEU A 700 -9.06 25.88 1.92
C LEU A 700 -8.24 25.64 0.65
N ALA A 701 -8.75 24.81 -0.25
CA ALA A 701 -8.16 24.52 -1.54
C ALA A 701 -9.23 24.18 -2.58
N ILE A 702 -9.02 24.64 -3.81
CA ILE A 702 -9.76 24.26 -5.01
C ILE A 702 -8.74 23.62 -5.97
N LEU A 703 -8.88 22.32 -6.23
CA LEU A 703 -7.87 21.50 -6.88
C LEU A 703 -8.42 20.85 -8.15
N GLY A 704 -7.52 20.48 -9.06
CA GLY A 704 -7.85 19.77 -10.30
C GLY A 704 -8.11 18.27 -10.11
N ASP A 705 -8.01 17.54 -11.23
CA ASP A 705 -8.15 16.09 -11.28
C ASP A 705 -6.89 15.38 -10.80
N SER A 706 -7.02 14.08 -10.45
CA SER A 706 -5.94 13.17 -10.11
C SER A 706 -5.05 13.69 -8.96
N ILE A 707 -5.65 14.32 -7.96
CA ILE A 707 -4.96 14.73 -6.74
C ILE A 707 -4.62 13.47 -5.93
N THR A 708 -3.34 13.13 -5.91
CA THR A 708 -2.87 11.92 -5.24
C THR A 708 -2.76 12.11 -3.73
N THR A 709 -2.67 11.00 -3.00
CA THR A 709 -2.34 11.03 -1.57
C THR A 709 -0.95 11.63 -1.31
N ASP A 710 -0.03 11.61 -2.29
CA ASP A 710 1.26 12.32 -2.23
C ASP A 710 1.09 13.85 -2.31
N HIS A 711 0.11 14.34 -3.04
CA HIS A 711 -0.23 15.78 -3.04
C HIS A 711 -0.82 16.21 -1.71
N ILE A 712 -1.66 15.38 -1.09
CA ILE A 712 -2.35 15.72 0.16
C ILE A 712 -1.41 15.54 1.37
N SER A 713 -0.69 14.42 1.45
CA SER A 713 0.24 14.09 2.53
C SER A 713 1.56 13.57 1.97
N PRO A 714 2.54 14.43 1.70
CA PRO A 714 3.81 14.04 1.12
C PRO A 714 4.61 13.08 2.02
N ALA A 715 5.45 12.25 1.41
CA ALA A 715 6.36 11.35 2.10
C ALA A 715 7.83 11.80 2.02
N GLY A 716 8.15 12.61 1.01
CA GLY A 716 9.52 13.02 0.68
C GLY A 716 10.12 14.07 1.62
N SER A 717 11.15 14.75 1.12
CA SER A 717 11.96 15.73 1.87
C SER A 717 11.14 16.90 2.39
N ILE A 718 11.54 17.43 3.56
CA ILE A 718 10.96 18.61 4.19
C ILE A 718 11.81 19.84 3.81
N LYS A 719 11.19 20.86 3.20
CA LYS A 719 11.86 22.12 2.89
C LYS A 719 12.02 22.98 4.15
N ALA A 720 13.18 23.63 4.32
CA ALA A 720 13.49 24.41 5.52
C ALA A 720 12.56 25.62 5.72
N ASP A 721 12.09 26.23 4.63
CA ASP A 721 11.19 27.39 4.62
C ASP A 721 9.70 27.00 4.70
N SER A 722 9.39 25.72 4.63
CA SER A 722 8.01 25.22 4.81
C SER A 722 7.53 25.32 6.25
N PRO A 723 6.20 25.31 6.52
CA PRO A 723 5.69 25.27 7.88
C PRO A 723 6.27 24.16 8.76
N ALA A 724 6.46 22.94 8.17
CA ALA A 724 7.09 21.83 8.89
C ALA A 724 8.59 22.06 9.11
N GLY A 725 9.30 22.63 8.15
CA GLY A 725 10.73 22.96 8.28
C GLY A 725 10.97 24.01 9.36
N ARG A 726 10.16 25.09 9.39
CA ARG A 726 10.21 26.10 10.47
C ARG A 726 9.98 25.45 11.84
N PHE A 727 8.97 24.58 11.98
CA PHE A 727 8.70 23.85 13.21
C PHE A 727 9.91 23.02 13.67
N LEU A 728 10.57 22.30 12.76
CA LEU A 728 11.75 21.51 13.09
C LEU A 728 12.93 22.37 13.52
N LEU A 729 13.18 23.51 12.84
CA LEU A 729 14.22 24.48 13.22
C LEU A 729 13.95 25.09 14.61
N GLU A 730 12.71 25.44 14.91
CA GLU A 730 12.28 25.92 16.24
C GLU A 730 12.54 24.88 17.33
N HIS A 731 12.47 23.58 17.01
CA HIS A 731 12.80 22.47 17.89
C HIS A 731 14.29 22.07 17.83
N GLN A 732 15.14 22.92 17.26
CA GLN A 732 16.60 22.75 17.18
C GLN A 732 17.05 21.55 16.34
N VAL A 733 16.20 21.02 15.44
CA VAL A 733 16.58 20.00 14.48
C VAL A 733 17.33 20.67 13.31
N SER A 734 18.55 20.24 13.03
CA SER A 734 19.32 20.77 11.91
C SER A 734 18.71 20.34 10.56
N LYS A 735 18.95 21.11 9.48
CA LYS A 735 18.45 20.75 8.15
C LYS A 735 18.91 19.36 7.70
N ALA A 736 20.13 18.97 8.08
CA ALA A 736 20.69 17.66 7.74
C ALA A 736 19.92 16.50 8.42
N ASP A 737 19.26 16.79 9.57
CA ASP A 737 18.52 15.83 10.39
C ASP A 737 17.00 15.89 10.17
N PHE A 738 16.53 16.67 9.20
CA PHE A 738 15.09 16.78 8.92
C PHE A 738 14.47 15.44 8.55
N ASN A 739 15.22 14.55 7.92
CA ASN A 739 14.70 13.31 7.37
C ASN A 739 13.54 13.62 6.40
N SER A 740 12.53 12.76 6.34
CA SER A 740 11.38 12.92 5.45
C SER A 740 10.06 13.03 6.23
N TYR A 741 9.01 13.52 5.56
CA TYR A 741 7.65 13.45 6.10
C TYR A 741 7.25 12.00 6.42
N GLY A 742 7.66 11.03 5.59
CA GLY A 742 7.40 9.62 5.81
C GLY A 742 7.93 9.13 7.17
N ALA A 743 9.17 9.46 7.49
CA ALA A 743 9.80 9.09 8.75
C ALA A 743 9.17 9.76 9.99
N ARG A 744 8.51 10.90 9.82
CA ARG A 744 7.91 11.68 10.92
C ARG A 744 6.39 11.51 11.08
N ARG A 745 5.79 10.53 10.41
CA ARG A 745 4.34 10.27 10.48
C ARG A 745 3.80 9.95 11.86
N GLY A 746 4.64 9.59 12.82
CA GLY A 746 4.26 9.47 14.23
C GLY A 746 4.07 10.81 14.97
N HIS A 747 4.33 11.95 14.31
CA HIS A 747 4.26 13.27 14.93
C HIS A 747 3.23 14.16 14.23
N HIS A 748 2.06 14.33 14.85
CA HIS A 748 0.93 15.04 14.26
C HIS A 748 1.24 16.51 13.91
N GLU A 749 2.06 17.21 14.69
CA GLU A 749 2.42 18.62 14.46
C GLU A 749 3.26 18.79 13.18
N VAL A 750 4.16 17.86 12.89
CA VAL A 750 4.93 17.86 11.64
C VAL A 750 4.01 17.53 10.46
N MET A 751 3.16 16.50 10.61
CA MET A 751 2.34 16.01 9.53
C MET A 751 1.22 16.97 9.12
N MET A 752 0.55 17.64 10.07
CA MET A 752 -0.47 18.63 9.72
C MET A 752 0.13 19.86 9.01
N ARG A 753 1.40 20.21 9.32
CA ARG A 753 2.14 21.27 8.59
C ARG A 753 2.56 20.84 7.19
N GLY A 754 2.68 19.53 6.96
CA GLY A 754 2.95 18.94 5.66
C GLY A 754 1.71 18.67 4.81
N THR A 755 0.50 18.79 5.39
CA THR A 755 -0.74 18.50 4.67
C THR A 755 -0.95 19.54 3.56
N PHE A 756 -1.11 19.05 2.32
CA PHE A 756 -1.12 19.83 1.07
C PHE A 756 0.17 20.62 0.78
N ALA A 757 1.30 20.25 1.38
CA ALA A 757 2.58 20.95 1.16
C ALA A 757 3.41 20.38 -0.02
N ASN A 758 2.84 19.51 -0.86
CA ASN A 758 3.54 19.00 -2.04
C ASN A 758 3.89 20.13 -3.01
N ILE A 759 5.13 20.10 -3.52
CA ILE A 759 5.68 21.16 -4.39
C ILE A 759 5.02 21.27 -5.77
N ARG A 760 4.27 20.24 -6.17
CA ARG A 760 3.56 20.15 -7.46
C ARG A 760 2.07 20.40 -7.37
N ILE A 761 1.54 20.62 -6.18
CA ILE A 761 0.11 20.90 -6.03
C ILE A 761 -0.22 22.25 -6.63
N LYS A 762 -1.32 22.30 -7.38
CA LYS A 762 -1.82 23.55 -8.00
C LYS A 762 -3.17 23.87 -7.37
N ASN A 763 -3.21 24.94 -6.59
CA ASN A 763 -4.44 25.42 -5.98
C ASN A 763 -5.03 26.56 -6.86
N GLU A 764 -6.20 26.31 -7.45
CA GLU A 764 -6.88 27.28 -8.32
C GLU A 764 -7.24 28.61 -7.60
N MET A 765 -7.22 28.62 -6.27
CA MET A 765 -7.39 29.84 -5.47
C MET A 765 -6.20 30.81 -5.64
N VAL A 766 -5.02 30.32 -6.05
CA VAL A 766 -3.78 31.10 -6.24
C VAL A 766 -3.20 30.79 -7.64
N PRO A 767 -3.85 31.22 -8.73
CA PRO A 767 -3.45 30.87 -10.08
C PRO A 767 -1.99 31.27 -10.38
N GLY A 768 -1.24 30.36 -11.05
CA GLY A 768 0.14 30.59 -11.44
C GLY A 768 1.17 30.29 -10.34
N ILE A 769 0.75 29.85 -9.15
CA ILE A 769 1.63 29.45 -8.05
C ILE A 769 1.54 27.94 -7.89
N GLU A 770 2.67 27.24 -7.97
CA GLU A 770 2.80 25.84 -7.61
C GLU A 770 3.26 25.68 -6.15
N GLY A 771 2.89 24.57 -5.53
CA GLY A 771 3.18 24.28 -4.12
C GLY A 771 2.00 24.52 -3.21
N GLY A 772 2.18 24.20 -1.94
CA GLY A 772 1.12 24.20 -0.92
C GLY A 772 0.67 25.59 -0.46
N MET A 773 0.20 26.43 -1.37
CA MET A 773 -0.24 27.82 -1.10
C MET A 773 -1.77 27.96 -1.19
N SER A 774 -2.34 28.84 -0.36
CA SER A 774 -3.74 29.19 -0.33
C SER A 774 -3.94 30.69 -0.03
N LYS A 775 -5.18 31.11 0.15
CA LYS A 775 -5.54 32.47 0.52
C LYS A 775 -6.30 32.52 1.84
N TYR A 776 -5.97 33.50 2.66
CA TYR A 776 -6.77 33.91 3.82
C TYR A 776 -7.08 35.40 3.70
N LYS A 777 -8.35 35.79 3.62
CA LYS A 777 -8.81 37.19 3.47
C LYS A 777 -8.05 37.97 2.37
N GLY A 778 -7.72 37.31 1.25
CA GLY A 778 -7.02 37.89 0.10
C GLY A 778 -5.48 37.81 0.17
N GLU A 779 -4.88 37.47 1.30
CA GLU A 779 -3.45 37.29 1.48
C GLU A 779 -3.03 35.87 1.11
N VAL A 780 -1.98 35.73 0.28
CA VAL A 780 -1.42 34.43 -0.14
C VAL A 780 -0.42 33.93 0.92
N MET A 781 -0.56 32.68 1.34
CA MET A 781 0.29 32.06 2.35
C MET A 781 0.27 30.53 2.23
N PRO A 782 1.15 29.79 2.94
CA PRO A 782 1.07 28.33 3.02
C PRO A 782 -0.32 27.86 3.50
N ILE A 783 -0.80 26.73 2.95
CA ILE A 783 -2.12 26.16 3.29
C ILE A 783 -2.28 25.97 4.80
N TYR A 784 -1.23 25.46 5.48
CA TYR A 784 -1.23 25.32 6.93
C TYR A 784 -1.48 26.64 7.66
N ASP A 785 -0.75 27.69 7.28
CA ASP A 785 -0.85 29.00 7.92
C ASP A 785 -2.26 29.60 7.70
N ALA A 786 -2.84 29.45 6.49
CA ALA A 786 -4.21 29.87 6.19
C ALA A 786 -5.26 29.09 7.02
N ALA A 787 -5.09 27.77 7.12
CA ALA A 787 -5.97 26.92 7.92
C ALA A 787 -5.95 27.31 9.41
N MET A 788 -4.78 27.59 9.98
CA MET A 788 -4.66 28.01 11.37
C MET A 788 -5.32 29.39 11.64
N LYS A 789 -5.25 30.30 10.68
CA LYS A 789 -5.98 31.60 10.77
C LYS A 789 -7.49 31.39 10.72
N HIS A 790 -8.01 30.55 9.83
CA HIS A 790 -9.43 30.20 9.79
C HIS A 790 -9.90 29.51 11.08
N LYS A 791 -9.08 28.60 11.61
CA LYS A 791 -9.36 27.90 12.86
C LYS A 791 -9.45 28.89 14.06
N ALA A 792 -8.56 29.89 14.07
CA ALA A 792 -8.61 30.97 15.09
C ALA A 792 -9.87 31.85 14.96
N ASP A 793 -10.38 32.02 13.73
CA ASP A 793 -11.67 32.74 13.50
C ASP A 793 -12.90 31.86 13.79
N GLY A 794 -12.73 30.57 14.08
CA GLY A 794 -13.84 29.62 14.26
C GLY A 794 -14.54 29.25 12.94
N THR A 795 -13.90 29.48 11.76
CA THR A 795 -14.49 29.26 10.45
C THR A 795 -14.23 27.81 9.99
N PRO A 796 -15.27 27.00 9.72
CA PRO A 796 -15.09 25.68 9.15
C PRO A 796 -14.55 25.75 7.72
N LEU A 797 -13.90 24.68 7.28
CA LEU A 797 -13.25 24.63 5.97
C LEU A 797 -13.79 23.49 5.11
N VAL A 798 -13.74 23.70 3.79
CA VAL A 798 -13.98 22.67 2.77
C VAL A 798 -12.81 22.59 1.79
N VAL A 799 -12.61 21.39 1.21
CA VAL A 799 -11.72 21.19 0.07
C VAL A 799 -12.58 20.79 -1.12
N ILE A 800 -12.30 21.37 -2.28
CA ILE A 800 -13.02 21.08 -3.53
C ILE A 800 -12.00 20.55 -4.53
N ALA A 801 -12.34 19.46 -5.26
CA ALA A 801 -11.43 18.91 -6.26
C ALA A 801 -12.19 18.27 -7.45
N GLY A 802 -11.43 17.81 -8.43
CA GLY A 802 -11.94 17.11 -9.60
C GLY A 802 -12.05 15.60 -9.43
N LYS A 803 -11.69 14.86 -10.48
CA LYS A 803 -11.78 13.39 -10.54
C LYS A 803 -10.61 12.70 -9.84
N GLU A 804 -10.83 11.45 -9.39
CA GLU A 804 -9.83 10.55 -8.81
C GLU A 804 -9.11 11.16 -7.57
N TYR A 805 -9.84 11.87 -6.71
CA TYR A 805 -9.27 12.50 -5.52
C TYR A 805 -8.81 11.44 -4.52
N GLY A 806 -7.54 11.53 -4.11
CA GLY A 806 -6.91 10.62 -3.16
C GLY A 806 -6.31 9.36 -3.79
N THR A 807 -6.10 9.32 -5.11
CA THR A 807 -5.42 8.19 -5.79
C THR A 807 -3.97 8.03 -5.31
N GLY A 808 -3.43 6.81 -5.40
CA GLY A 808 -2.05 6.50 -5.02
C GLY A 808 -1.92 5.62 -3.77
N SER A 809 -0.91 5.88 -2.93
CA SER A 809 -0.63 5.07 -1.73
C SER A 809 -1.72 5.21 -0.67
N SER A 810 -1.94 4.13 0.11
CA SER A 810 -2.77 4.17 1.33
C SER A 810 -2.14 5.10 2.37
N ARG A 811 -2.73 6.27 2.62
CA ARG A 811 -2.22 7.24 3.59
C ARG A 811 -3.35 7.80 4.43
N ASP A 812 -3.43 7.34 5.66
CA ASP A 812 -4.34 7.84 6.67
C ASP A 812 -4.10 9.33 6.96
N TRP A 813 -2.84 9.78 6.95
CA TRP A 813 -2.48 11.19 7.13
C TRP A 813 -3.09 12.13 6.09
N ALA A 814 -3.47 11.63 4.90
CA ALA A 814 -4.24 12.44 3.96
C ALA A 814 -5.63 12.81 4.52
N ALA A 815 -6.21 12.00 5.39
CA ALA A 815 -7.47 12.31 6.09
C ALA A 815 -7.22 12.90 7.48
N LYS A 816 -6.29 12.37 8.27
CA LYS A 816 -5.90 12.89 9.60
C LYS A 816 -5.48 14.36 9.51
N GLY A 817 -4.56 14.69 8.60
CA GLY A 817 -4.11 16.06 8.37
C GLY A 817 -5.23 16.99 7.88
N THR A 818 -6.07 16.51 6.97
CA THR A 818 -7.24 17.24 6.47
C THR A 818 -8.19 17.61 7.63
N ASN A 819 -8.50 16.66 8.52
CA ASN A 819 -9.31 16.92 9.71
C ASN A 819 -8.63 17.93 10.66
N LEU A 820 -7.33 17.74 10.96
CA LEU A 820 -6.58 18.60 11.88
C LEU A 820 -6.47 20.05 11.39
N LEU A 821 -6.47 20.28 10.07
CA LEU A 821 -6.53 21.61 9.47
C LEU A 821 -7.91 22.27 9.61
N GLY A 822 -8.94 21.56 10.09
CA GLY A 822 -10.29 22.09 10.28
C GLY A 822 -11.22 21.88 9.10
N VAL A 823 -10.84 21.07 8.11
CA VAL A 823 -11.71 20.71 6.99
C VAL A 823 -12.83 19.77 7.48
N ARG A 824 -14.07 20.14 7.18
CA ARG A 824 -15.27 19.39 7.59
C ARG A 824 -15.90 18.59 6.48
N ALA A 825 -15.75 19.04 5.24
CA ALA A 825 -16.23 18.32 4.07
C ALA A 825 -15.23 18.43 2.90
N VAL A 826 -15.23 17.39 2.08
CA VAL A 826 -14.48 17.32 0.81
C VAL A 826 -15.48 17.07 -0.30
N ILE A 827 -15.52 17.95 -1.32
CA ILE A 827 -16.50 17.93 -2.42
C ILE A 827 -15.75 17.71 -3.73
N VAL A 828 -15.96 16.58 -4.40
CA VAL A 828 -15.17 16.18 -5.58
C VAL A 828 -16.03 15.55 -6.68
N GLU A 829 -15.49 15.43 -7.89
CA GLU A 829 -16.16 14.72 -9.00
C GLU A 829 -16.09 13.18 -8.80
N SER A 830 -15.00 12.66 -8.24
CA SER A 830 -14.91 11.27 -7.81
C SER A 830 -13.80 11.03 -6.79
N PHE A 831 -14.01 10.09 -5.89
CA PHE A 831 -13.05 9.67 -4.86
C PHE A 831 -12.34 8.38 -5.24
N GLU A 832 -11.09 8.26 -4.80
CA GLU A 832 -10.43 6.97 -4.64
C GLU A 832 -10.94 6.26 -3.38
N ARG A 833 -11.16 4.93 -3.46
CA ARG A 833 -11.84 4.14 -2.43
C ARG A 833 -11.21 4.28 -1.04
N ILE A 834 -9.91 4.05 -0.92
CA ILE A 834 -9.20 4.05 0.37
C ILE A 834 -9.25 5.44 1.03
N HIS A 835 -9.05 6.49 0.22
CA HIS A 835 -9.05 7.85 0.76
C HIS A 835 -10.43 8.29 1.22
N ARG A 836 -11.49 7.91 0.47
CA ARG A 836 -12.87 8.14 0.87
C ARG A 836 -13.18 7.51 2.24
N SER A 837 -12.82 6.22 2.40
CA SER A 837 -12.98 5.49 3.66
C SER A 837 -12.23 6.17 4.82
N ASN A 838 -11.00 6.62 4.59
CA ASN A 838 -10.21 7.33 5.59
C ASN A 838 -10.84 8.66 6.00
N LEU A 839 -11.45 9.41 5.07
CA LEU A 839 -12.17 10.65 5.41
C LEU A 839 -13.33 10.36 6.35
N VAL A 840 -14.16 9.36 6.05
CA VAL A 840 -15.25 8.92 6.92
C VAL A 840 -14.71 8.49 8.29
N GLY A 841 -13.63 7.69 8.28
CA GLY A 841 -12.97 7.20 9.49
C GLY A 841 -12.45 8.32 10.41
N MET A 842 -12.17 9.50 9.85
CA MET A 842 -11.78 10.71 10.59
C MET A 842 -12.93 11.71 10.83
N GLY A 843 -14.17 11.37 10.49
CA GLY A 843 -15.30 12.28 10.65
C GLY A 843 -15.31 13.48 9.69
N VAL A 844 -14.67 13.35 8.52
CA VAL A 844 -14.72 14.34 7.42
C VAL A 844 -15.76 13.87 6.40
N LEU A 845 -16.72 14.72 6.05
CA LEU A 845 -17.83 14.39 5.17
C LEU A 845 -17.40 14.34 3.69
N PRO A 846 -17.43 13.18 3.03
CA PRO A 846 -17.13 13.07 1.61
C PRO A 846 -18.39 13.29 0.77
N LEU A 847 -18.38 14.29 -0.11
CA LEU A 847 -19.47 14.65 -1.02
C LEU A 847 -19.00 14.55 -2.48
N GLN A 848 -19.81 13.98 -3.33
CA GLN A 848 -19.51 13.85 -4.77
C GLN A 848 -20.50 14.67 -5.58
N PHE A 849 -19.99 15.46 -6.53
CA PHE A 849 -20.84 16.18 -7.48
C PHE A 849 -21.76 15.22 -8.25
N MET A 850 -22.95 15.67 -8.61
CA MET A 850 -23.83 14.91 -9.48
C MET A 850 -23.29 14.86 -10.92
N ASP A 851 -23.73 13.89 -11.70
CA ASP A 851 -23.25 13.71 -13.07
C ASP A 851 -23.39 14.99 -13.91
N GLY A 852 -22.31 15.39 -14.55
CA GLY A 852 -22.22 16.60 -15.35
C GLY A 852 -21.96 17.90 -14.58
N GLU A 853 -21.94 17.85 -13.25
CA GLU A 853 -21.56 18.97 -12.39
C GLU A 853 -20.10 18.87 -11.95
N SER A 854 -19.47 20.01 -11.78
CA SER A 854 -18.08 20.14 -11.32
C SER A 854 -17.85 21.54 -10.74
N ARG A 855 -16.69 21.74 -10.11
CA ARG A 855 -16.26 23.07 -9.65
C ARG A 855 -16.27 24.12 -10.77
N THR A 856 -15.94 23.70 -11.99
CA THR A 856 -15.88 24.60 -13.15
C THR A 856 -17.26 24.90 -13.75
N THR A 857 -18.14 23.90 -13.88
CA THR A 857 -19.51 24.11 -14.39
C THR A 857 -20.36 24.96 -13.45
N LEU A 858 -20.16 24.83 -12.14
CA LEU A 858 -20.82 25.65 -11.11
C LEU A 858 -20.11 26.99 -10.85
N GLY A 859 -18.92 27.20 -11.45
CA GLY A 859 -18.14 28.42 -11.30
C GLY A 859 -17.76 28.73 -9.86
N LEU A 860 -17.33 27.70 -9.08
CA LEU A 860 -16.95 27.87 -7.68
C LEU A 860 -15.65 28.65 -7.56
N THR A 861 -15.54 29.53 -6.55
CA THR A 861 -14.42 30.45 -6.39
C THR A 861 -13.90 30.48 -4.94
N ALA A 862 -12.71 31.05 -4.77
CA ALA A 862 -12.07 31.24 -3.47
C ALA A 862 -12.86 32.16 -2.51
N ASP A 863 -13.75 33.01 -3.02
CA ASP A 863 -14.51 33.98 -2.24
C ASP A 863 -15.86 33.45 -1.74
N ASP A 864 -16.27 32.26 -2.24
CA ASP A 864 -17.55 31.63 -1.88
C ASP A 864 -17.54 31.10 -0.43
N SER A 865 -18.74 30.90 0.12
CA SER A 865 -18.93 30.14 1.35
C SER A 865 -19.99 29.05 1.14
N PHE A 866 -19.82 27.96 1.89
CA PHE A 866 -20.57 26.73 1.72
C PHE A 866 -21.33 26.39 2.99
N THR A 867 -22.64 26.13 2.88
CA THR A 867 -23.48 25.68 3.98
C THR A 867 -24.09 24.33 3.65
N ILE A 868 -23.90 23.36 4.54
CA ILE A 868 -24.40 21.99 4.42
C ILE A 868 -25.19 21.69 5.68
N THR A 869 -26.50 21.45 5.52
CA THR A 869 -27.41 21.21 6.64
C THR A 869 -27.84 19.76 6.73
N SER A 870 -28.43 19.39 7.87
CA SER A 870 -28.92 18.02 8.16
C SER A 870 -27.79 16.96 8.23
N VAL A 871 -26.56 17.38 8.51
CA VAL A 871 -25.41 16.49 8.60
C VAL A 871 -25.54 15.46 9.73
N GLY A 872 -26.25 15.80 10.80
CA GLY A 872 -26.55 14.88 11.91
C GLY A 872 -27.63 13.82 11.62
N MET A 873 -28.21 13.77 10.41
CA MET A 873 -29.30 12.85 10.03
C MET A 873 -29.01 12.08 8.74
N LEU A 874 -27.73 11.95 8.36
CA LEU A 874 -27.31 11.31 7.12
C LEU A 874 -27.70 9.81 7.07
N GLN A 875 -28.06 9.38 5.87
CA GLN A 875 -28.25 7.97 5.50
C GLN A 875 -27.19 7.59 4.45
N PRO A 876 -26.87 6.31 4.30
CA PRO A 876 -25.93 5.88 3.27
C PRO A 876 -26.35 6.37 1.88
N ARG A 877 -25.37 6.95 1.14
CA ARG A 877 -25.54 7.42 -0.25
C ARG A 877 -26.67 8.43 -0.48
N GLN A 878 -27.03 9.17 0.56
CA GLN A 878 -28.07 10.19 0.50
C GLN A 878 -27.65 11.37 -0.41
N THR A 879 -28.60 11.96 -1.11
CA THR A 879 -28.43 13.27 -1.75
C THR A 879 -28.36 14.36 -0.67
N VAL A 880 -27.32 15.19 -0.74
CA VAL A 880 -27.09 16.31 0.18
C VAL A 880 -26.99 17.60 -0.61
N THR A 881 -27.85 18.56 -0.29
CA THR A 881 -27.84 19.88 -0.92
C THR A 881 -26.80 20.78 -0.26
N VAL A 882 -25.98 21.40 -1.07
CA VAL A 882 -24.96 22.38 -0.67
C VAL A 882 -25.44 23.78 -1.11
N MET A 883 -25.59 24.68 -0.17
CA MET A 883 -25.87 26.08 -0.46
C MET A 883 -24.57 26.86 -0.56
N VAL A 884 -24.40 27.57 -1.67
CA VAL A 884 -23.27 28.48 -1.91
C VAL A 884 -23.72 29.93 -1.75
N THR A 885 -23.00 30.69 -0.99
CA THR A 885 -23.15 32.16 -0.90
C THR A 885 -21.93 32.81 -1.57
N ARG A 886 -22.19 33.57 -2.61
CA ARG A 886 -21.19 34.34 -3.34
C ARG A 886 -20.74 35.58 -2.56
N LYS A 887 -19.63 36.16 -2.99
CA LYS A 887 -19.08 37.41 -2.40
C LYS A 887 -20.06 38.60 -2.45
N ASP A 888 -20.89 38.66 -3.47
CA ASP A 888 -21.95 39.70 -3.65
C ASP A 888 -23.21 39.43 -2.81
N GLY A 889 -23.24 38.35 -2.03
CA GLY A 889 -24.37 37.92 -1.22
C GLY A 889 -25.43 37.11 -1.98
N SER A 890 -25.30 36.89 -3.28
CA SER A 890 -26.16 35.97 -3.99
C SER A 890 -25.96 34.53 -3.58
N THR A 891 -27.03 33.73 -3.61
CA THR A 891 -27.01 32.33 -3.20
C THR A 891 -27.55 31.43 -4.29
N PHE A 892 -26.99 30.21 -4.38
CA PHE A 892 -27.55 29.13 -5.18
C PHE A 892 -27.29 27.78 -4.50
N ASN A 893 -28.05 26.77 -4.91
CA ASN A 893 -27.89 25.42 -4.37
C ASN A 893 -27.45 24.49 -5.48
N PHE A 894 -26.69 23.46 -5.11
CA PHE A 894 -26.44 22.28 -5.94
C PHE A 894 -26.49 21.01 -5.08
N ASP A 895 -26.80 19.89 -5.69
CA ASP A 895 -26.92 18.61 -5.03
C ASP A 895 -25.64 17.81 -5.13
N THR A 896 -25.33 17.03 -4.11
CA THR A 896 -24.20 16.13 -4.05
C THR A 896 -24.63 14.75 -3.55
N LEU A 897 -23.93 13.71 -3.96
CA LEU A 897 -24.06 12.38 -3.38
C LEU A 897 -23.15 12.28 -2.14
N CYS A 898 -23.73 12.01 -0.98
CA CYS A 898 -22.98 11.64 0.21
C CYS A 898 -22.28 10.29 -0.04
N ARG A 899 -20.96 10.25 0.12
CA ARG A 899 -20.14 9.07 -0.08
C ARG A 899 -19.76 8.38 1.24
N ILE A 900 -20.69 8.41 2.17
CA ILE A 900 -20.78 7.43 3.26
C ILE A 900 -21.63 6.30 2.68
N ASP A 901 -21.00 5.18 2.36
CA ASP A 901 -21.60 4.18 1.47
C ASP A 901 -22.36 3.08 2.25
N THR A 902 -22.12 2.94 3.57
CA THR A 902 -22.69 1.88 4.41
C THR A 902 -23.28 2.39 5.72
N ALA A 903 -24.17 1.60 6.35
CA ALA A 903 -24.77 1.95 7.64
C ALA A 903 -23.71 2.01 8.75
N ASN A 904 -22.72 1.13 8.75
CA ASN A 904 -21.62 1.16 9.72
C ASN A 904 -20.77 2.43 9.58
N GLU A 905 -20.50 2.88 8.37
CA GLU A 905 -19.78 4.13 8.14
C GLU A 905 -20.54 5.35 8.67
N VAL A 906 -21.89 5.33 8.61
CA VAL A 906 -22.72 6.37 9.25
C VAL A 906 -22.48 6.38 10.77
N GLU A 907 -22.49 5.20 11.41
CA GLU A 907 -22.19 5.08 12.84
C GLU A 907 -20.78 5.61 13.19
N TYR A 908 -19.78 5.32 12.37
CA TYR A 908 -18.43 5.84 12.57
C TYR A 908 -18.42 7.37 12.50
N PHE A 909 -19.03 7.93 11.46
CA PHE A 909 -19.10 9.37 11.26
C PHE A 909 -19.83 10.08 12.41
N MET A 910 -20.98 9.54 12.86
CA MET A 910 -21.78 10.08 13.98
C MET A 910 -21.03 10.01 15.31
N ASN A 911 -20.06 9.12 15.45
CA ASN A 911 -19.20 9.05 16.63
C ASN A 911 -17.97 9.98 16.57
N GLY A 912 -17.76 10.71 15.47
CA GLY A 912 -16.58 11.55 15.24
C GLY A 912 -15.40 10.79 14.64
N GLY A 913 -15.64 9.56 14.16
CA GLY A 913 -14.68 8.67 13.50
C GLY A 913 -14.67 7.27 14.07
N ILE A 914 -14.07 6.33 13.30
CA ILE A 914 -14.08 4.91 13.62
C ILE A 914 -13.35 4.60 14.94
N LEU A 915 -12.22 5.26 15.22
CA LEU A 915 -11.45 5.03 16.46
C LEU A 915 -12.21 5.50 17.71
N HIS A 916 -12.94 6.61 17.61
CA HIS A 916 -13.82 7.07 18.69
C HIS A 916 -14.95 6.08 18.97
N TYR A 917 -15.55 5.54 17.90
CA TYR A 917 -16.59 4.52 18.00
C TYR A 917 -16.06 3.25 18.70
N VAL A 918 -14.90 2.74 18.23
CA VAL A 918 -14.28 1.55 18.80
C VAL A 918 -13.88 1.76 20.26
N LEU A 919 -13.28 2.92 20.58
CA LEU A 919 -12.83 3.22 21.93
C LEU A 919 -14.01 3.27 22.91
N ARG A 920 -15.15 3.91 22.55
CA ARG A 920 -16.37 3.89 23.37
C ARG A 920 -16.89 2.48 23.60
N LYS A 921 -16.90 1.64 22.56
CA LYS A 921 -17.31 0.22 22.70
C LYS A 921 -16.41 -0.56 23.66
N LEU A 922 -15.11 -0.35 23.62
CA LEU A 922 -14.15 -1.04 24.47
C LEU A 922 -14.14 -0.50 25.90
N ALA A 923 -14.46 0.80 26.09
CA ALA A 923 -14.53 1.43 27.39
C ALA A 923 -15.83 1.09 28.15
N ALA A 924 -16.92 0.79 27.42
CA ALA A 924 -18.18 0.33 28.01
C ALA A 924 -18.02 -1.11 28.56
#